data_54cbe804e779852eaa4ede31d6e331c0
#
_entry.id   54cbe804e779852eaa4ede31d6e331c0
#
_cell.length_a   1.000
_cell.length_b   1.000
_cell.length_c   1.000
_cell.angle_alpha   90.00
_cell.angle_beta   90.00
_cell.angle_gamma   90.00
#
_symmetry.space_group_name_H-M   'P 1'
#
loop_
_entity.id
_entity.type
_entity.pdbx_description
1 polymer ?
#
loop_
_entity_poly.entity_id
_entity_poly.type
_entity_poly.pdbx_seq_one_letter_code
_entity_poly.pdbx_strand_id
1 'polypeptide(L)'
;YSPVYTPVSSSNFATGPDGKARLSFVPPTAGTYMLDVQGSGAHAQSLVWVGGAGTAAWPDVPNQRLQLTADRESYKAGDTANVFIPNPFITNSLALVTVERGLVSKAEVIQLSGNGMQYSLPLTVDDAPNVYMSVTVLGQGNNFRHGIVNLPVAPDAQALNVQVTKSPEQAGPRDNVTFDVAVTDNSGQPVEGEFSLSVVDLAALALADPNAPDILPAFYSIQPLGIETGLSLVAYGGRDAPNAGGGGGGGGGGVPTVVREEFPDTAYWNPSLITNSEGRGQVTMTLPDTLTTWQVDVRGLTVDTRVGQAETQIVSTKPLLVRPVTPRFLVAGDHVLMAAVINNNTSNPLSVAVNLQCEGFVLDEPSKATRNFDISAHGRTRVEWWGTAGSAESADLIFSATTTGGTTLQDTARPVWGKLPILQYTAPQAFVTGGALRGAASQQEVISLPRTFTPNGGGLDVELSPSLAGSLLSALEVMDIPDYELSAESTLSYILPNIEVYRALNNAGLSNPELSERVTKNINASVSRLFYLQNQDGGWSWWHSFPSMTIEGEVVASKSDPYISAYVFFGLLRARNVGVPVNEEALQRAGVYLRDLKPAITNDTTGAALDDIVFIQYVLTQVNSSDETTVNQLYDARDRLSPASKAFLALTLNALNPADARVRDLVSNIESAAILTSSSAHWETPGENLSTRGSTIYTTSVVVYALSQLDAANQVVFNAVRYLAAHRNTQGLWSMGHDNAWAMMALNEAMIGFGDLNADFTFNATLNGGPLANGDVSGNQVLTPINSTVPLELLSPNSPNLLTITRDDGLGRLYYNATLKVNRPVEDVEPLDSGMQIERAYCSIAQRKADTQGCTALSTVQLASNRPITAQLTLTLPHDSYYVMVEDFIPAGTEILNRALKTSQQAIESTDVQAEVQFDEKDPFVNGWGWWLFHDPQIRDD
;
A
#
# COMPACT_ATOMS: atom_id res chain seq x y z
N TYR A 1 -31.57 44.76 32.51
CA TYR A 1 -31.89 44.16 33.82
C TYR A 1 -30.66 43.40 34.30
N SER A 2 -30.12 43.79 35.48
CA SER A 2 -29.12 43.01 36.20
C SER A 2 -29.84 42.16 37.26
N PRO A 3 -29.56 40.86 37.39
CA PRO A 3 -30.17 40.00 38.38
C PRO A 3 -29.77 40.48 39.79
N VAL A 4 -30.71 40.54 40.70
CA VAL A 4 -30.49 40.85 42.13
C VAL A 4 -30.51 39.51 42.89
N TYR A 5 -29.38 39.15 43.50
CA TYR A 5 -29.26 37.95 44.30
C TYR A 5 -29.49 38.21 45.78
N THR A 6 -30.30 37.40 46.42
CA THR A 6 -30.54 37.43 47.87
C THR A 6 -29.76 36.28 48.50
N PRO A 7 -28.88 36.54 49.50
CA PRO A 7 -28.18 35.43 50.17
C PRO A 7 -29.14 34.48 50.87
N VAL A 8 -29.03 33.19 50.60
CA VAL A 8 -29.87 32.14 51.21
C VAL A 8 -29.11 31.39 52.31
N SER A 9 -27.82 31.14 52.07
CA SER A 9 -26.94 30.48 53.04
C SER A 9 -25.48 30.89 52.79
N SER A 10 -24.66 30.89 53.82
CA SER A 10 -23.20 31.04 53.70
C SER A 10 -22.47 30.16 54.70
N SER A 11 -21.37 29.58 54.31
CA SER A 11 -20.51 28.75 55.18
C SER A 11 -19.03 28.95 54.86
N ASN A 12 -18.19 28.89 55.87
CA ASN A 12 -16.74 28.86 55.67
C ASN A 12 -16.27 27.43 55.57
N PHE A 13 -15.33 27.16 54.71
CA PHE A 13 -14.73 25.86 54.55
C PHE A 13 -13.22 25.94 54.29
N ALA A 14 -12.54 24.83 54.46
CA ALA A 14 -11.14 24.70 54.07
C ALA A 14 -10.99 23.52 53.09
N THR A 15 -10.12 23.67 52.12
CA THR A 15 -9.77 22.58 51.20
C THR A 15 -8.85 21.59 51.89
N GLY A 16 -8.96 20.28 51.52
CA GLY A 16 -8.03 19.24 51.92
C GLY A 16 -6.65 19.39 51.26
N PRO A 17 -5.72 18.48 51.57
CA PRO A 17 -4.38 18.46 50.92
C PRO A 17 -4.44 18.29 49.41
N ASP A 18 -5.52 17.75 48.88
CA ASP A 18 -5.82 17.56 47.44
C ASP A 18 -6.44 18.80 46.78
N GLY A 19 -6.56 19.94 47.53
CA GLY A 19 -7.17 21.17 47.05
C GLY A 19 -8.70 21.13 46.92
N LYS A 20 -9.37 20.05 47.37
CA LYS A 20 -10.83 19.88 47.26
C LYS A 20 -11.56 20.08 48.56
N ALA A 21 -12.80 20.56 48.45
CA ALA A 21 -13.76 20.58 49.55
C ALA A 21 -15.15 20.14 49.04
N ARG A 22 -15.91 19.44 49.86
CA ARG A 22 -17.28 19.04 49.56
C ARG A 22 -18.24 19.75 50.49
N LEU A 23 -19.16 20.51 49.92
CA LEU A 23 -20.20 21.20 50.60
C LEU A 23 -21.56 20.65 50.19
N SER A 24 -22.50 20.55 51.14
CA SER A 24 -23.87 20.13 50.85
C SER A 24 -24.81 21.28 51.23
N PHE A 25 -25.68 21.62 50.33
CA PHE A 25 -26.70 22.60 50.49
C PHE A 25 -28.05 22.09 49.99
N VAL A 26 -29.11 22.23 50.76
CA VAL A 26 -30.46 21.86 50.34
C VAL A 26 -31.21 23.15 50.07
N PRO A 27 -31.53 23.44 48.81
CA PRO A 27 -32.30 24.62 48.43
C PRO A 27 -33.70 24.62 49.07
N PRO A 28 -34.16 25.71 49.71
CA PRO A 28 -35.46 25.75 50.38
C PRO A 28 -36.65 25.81 49.42
N THR A 29 -36.45 26.32 48.20
CA THR A 29 -37.50 26.47 47.18
C THR A 29 -36.93 26.22 45.79
N ALA A 30 -37.81 25.92 44.83
CA ALA A 30 -37.43 25.95 43.42
C ALA A 30 -36.99 27.36 42.98
N GLY A 31 -35.95 27.41 42.13
CA GLY A 31 -35.41 28.71 41.68
C GLY A 31 -34.01 28.63 41.09
N THR A 32 -33.48 29.75 40.73
CA THR A 32 -32.08 29.88 40.28
C THR A 32 -31.21 30.33 41.43
N TYR A 33 -30.20 29.56 41.75
CA TYR A 33 -29.25 29.83 42.82
C TYR A 33 -27.88 30.13 42.20
N MET A 34 -27.20 31.14 42.72
CA MET A 34 -25.81 31.40 42.40
C MET A 34 -24.93 30.90 43.54
N LEU A 35 -24.09 29.95 43.28
CA LEU A 35 -23.01 29.54 44.15
C LEU A 35 -21.85 30.52 43.96
N ASP A 36 -21.50 31.21 45.03
CA ASP A 36 -20.40 32.18 45.02
C ASP A 36 -19.32 31.72 46.02
N VAL A 37 -18.14 31.44 45.50
CA VAL A 37 -16.99 30.95 46.28
C VAL A 37 -15.87 31.97 46.22
N GLN A 38 -15.40 32.43 47.39
CA GLN A 38 -14.36 33.41 47.50
C GLN A 38 -13.28 32.96 48.50
N GLY A 39 -12.04 33.20 48.21
CA GLY A 39 -10.92 32.92 49.13
C GLY A 39 -9.55 33.17 48.53
N SER A 40 -8.61 33.59 49.35
CA SER A 40 -7.19 33.78 48.99
C SER A 40 -6.95 34.60 47.72
N GLY A 41 -7.83 35.58 47.43
CA GLY A 41 -7.75 36.41 46.22
C GLY A 41 -8.37 35.78 44.96
N ALA A 42 -8.95 34.59 45.07
CA ALA A 42 -9.69 33.93 44.00
C ALA A 42 -11.21 34.06 44.22
N HIS A 43 -11.94 34.17 43.12
CA HIS A 43 -13.40 34.26 43.10
C HIS A 43 -13.97 33.41 41.97
N ALA A 44 -14.92 32.51 42.27
CA ALA A 44 -15.60 31.69 41.32
C ALA A 44 -17.12 31.70 41.57
N GLN A 45 -17.89 31.75 40.49
CA GLN A 45 -19.35 31.71 40.53
C GLN A 45 -19.87 30.63 39.62
N SER A 46 -20.94 29.92 40.07
CA SER A 46 -21.64 28.93 39.27
C SER A 46 -23.15 29.06 39.55
N LEU A 47 -23.95 28.97 38.48
CA LEU A 47 -25.40 29.01 38.57
C LEU A 47 -25.95 27.57 38.69
N VAL A 48 -26.82 27.37 39.64
CA VAL A 48 -27.53 26.10 39.86
C VAL A 48 -29.03 26.36 39.79
N TRP A 49 -29.70 25.56 38.98
CA TRP A 49 -31.15 25.62 38.82
C TRP A 49 -31.80 24.46 39.57
N VAL A 50 -32.81 24.81 40.37
CA VAL A 50 -33.50 23.83 41.22
C VAL A 50 -34.96 23.74 40.79
N GLY A 51 -35.35 22.56 40.33
CA GLY A 51 -36.74 22.23 39.99
C GLY A 51 -37.59 21.93 41.23
N GLY A 52 -38.90 22.13 41.14
CA GLY A 52 -39.87 21.85 42.23
C GLY A 52 -41.16 22.62 42.06
N ALA A 53 -41.97 22.65 43.09
CA ALA A 53 -43.23 23.45 43.11
C ALA A 53 -42.89 24.95 43.18
N GLY A 54 -43.32 25.70 42.18
CA GLY A 54 -43.05 27.15 42.05
C GLY A 54 -42.63 27.55 40.64
N THR A 55 -42.37 28.81 40.39
CA THR A 55 -41.93 29.36 39.11
C THR A 55 -40.39 29.44 39.10
N ALA A 56 -39.71 28.49 38.55
CA ALA A 56 -38.26 28.64 38.25
C ALA A 56 -38.10 29.28 36.88
N ALA A 57 -37.32 30.34 36.83
CA ALA A 57 -36.90 30.91 35.56
C ALA A 57 -35.70 30.10 35.02
N TRP A 58 -35.92 29.27 34.05
CA TRP A 58 -34.84 28.55 33.36
C TRP A 58 -34.08 29.51 32.44
N PRO A 59 -32.77 29.37 32.28
CA PRO A 59 -32.01 30.20 31.36
C PRO A 59 -32.51 30.03 29.94
N ASP A 60 -32.63 31.10 29.20
CA ASP A 60 -32.86 31.04 27.75
C ASP A 60 -31.54 30.71 27.07
N VAL A 61 -31.36 29.44 26.78
CA VAL A 61 -30.15 28.95 26.11
C VAL A 61 -30.28 29.24 24.62
N PRO A 62 -29.28 29.86 23.98
CA PRO A 62 -29.33 30.19 22.55
C PRO A 62 -29.64 28.94 21.66
N ASN A 63 -30.17 29.18 20.48
CA ASN A 63 -30.49 28.15 19.49
C ASN A 63 -31.53 27.13 19.95
N GLN A 64 -32.51 27.53 20.75
CA GLN A 64 -33.60 26.66 21.23
C GLN A 64 -33.12 25.43 22.02
N ARG A 65 -31.94 25.48 22.61
CA ARG A 65 -31.36 24.36 23.35
C ARG A 65 -32.05 24.14 24.71
N LEU A 66 -32.04 22.88 25.14
CA LEU A 66 -32.45 22.44 26.46
C LEU A 66 -31.25 21.77 27.15
N GLN A 67 -30.92 22.21 28.36
CA GLN A 67 -29.84 21.62 29.13
C GLN A 67 -30.35 20.44 29.94
N LEU A 68 -30.05 19.21 29.51
CA LEU A 68 -30.32 18.01 30.28
C LEU A 68 -29.17 17.76 31.27
N THR A 69 -29.48 17.23 32.45
CA THR A 69 -28.47 16.92 33.46
C THR A 69 -28.63 15.50 33.98
N ALA A 70 -27.63 14.68 33.79
CA ALA A 70 -27.56 13.33 34.33
C ALA A 70 -27.06 13.35 35.78
N ASP A 71 -27.47 12.38 36.58
CA ASP A 71 -27.09 12.27 38.00
C ASP A 71 -25.65 11.76 38.21
N ARG A 72 -25.02 11.18 37.17
CA ARG A 72 -23.64 10.68 37.18
C ARG A 72 -22.94 10.96 35.86
N GLU A 73 -21.61 10.98 35.91
CA GLU A 73 -20.75 11.14 34.73
C GLU A 73 -20.59 9.81 33.93
N SER A 74 -20.80 8.67 34.59
CA SER A 74 -20.67 7.31 34.01
C SER A 74 -21.53 6.32 34.77
N TYR A 75 -21.95 5.28 34.07
CA TYR A 75 -22.82 4.21 34.55
C TYR A 75 -22.25 2.84 34.24
N LYS A 76 -22.86 1.79 34.82
CA LYS A 76 -22.66 0.40 34.50
C LYS A 76 -23.94 -0.23 33.97
N ALA A 77 -23.81 -1.32 33.22
CA ALA A 77 -24.96 -2.12 32.84
C ALA A 77 -25.75 -2.58 34.09
N GLY A 78 -27.06 -2.38 34.07
CA GLY A 78 -27.94 -2.59 35.21
C GLY A 78 -28.19 -1.37 36.10
N ASP A 79 -27.44 -0.27 35.94
CA ASP A 79 -27.71 1.00 36.59
C ASP A 79 -28.95 1.67 35.98
N THR A 80 -29.51 2.62 36.73
CA THR A 80 -30.55 3.52 36.22
C THR A 80 -29.98 4.95 36.17
N ALA A 81 -29.93 5.50 34.95
CA ALA A 81 -29.57 6.90 34.77
C ALA A 81 -30.78 7.78 35.08
N ASN A 82 -30.63 8.74 36.02
CA ASN A 82 -31.63 9.72 36.34
C ASN A 82 -31.28 11.06 35.68
N VAL A 83 -32.04 11.39 34.63
CA VAL A 83 -31.80 12.62 33.86
C VAL A 83 -32.86 13.66 34.23
N PHE A 84 -32.38 14.81 34.66
CA PHE A 84 -33.29 15.94 34.92
C PHE A 84 -33.62 16.65 33.61
N ILE A 85 -34.91 16.78 33.34
CA ILE A 85 -35.48 17.46 32.15
C ILE A 85 -36.12 18.74 32.61
N PRO A 86 -35.54 19.92 32.36
CA PRO A 86 -36.18 21.18 32.70
C PRO A 86 -37.39 21.47 31.79
N ASN A 87 -38.44 22.05 32.31
CA ASN A 87 -39.56 22.57 31.53
C ASN A 87 -39.49 24.08 31.40
N PRO A 88 -39.02 24.62 30.29
CA PRO A 88 -38.88 26.06 30.08
C PRO A 88 -40.22 26.77 29.82
N PHE A 89 -41.29 26.04 29.67
CA PHE A 89 -42.64 26.57 29.41
C PHE A 89 -43.47 26.59 30.69
N ILE A 90 -44.26 27.62 30.91
CA ILE A 90 -45.04 27.85 32.15
C ILE A 90 -46.25 26.91 32.29
N THR A 91 -46.60 26.19 31.25
CA THR A 91 -47.73 25.28 31.18
C THR A 91 -47.26 23.82 31.11
N ASN A 92 -48.14 22.89 31.38
CA ASN A 92 -47.89 21.47 31.10
C ASN A 92 -47.54 21.30 29.64
N SER A 93 -46.34 20.75 29.39
CA SER A 93 -45.75 20.59 28.05
C SER A 93 -45.61 19.11 27.70
N LEU A 94 -45.76 18.77 26.44
CA LEU A 94 -45.41 17.45 25.94
C LEU A 94 -43.92 17.42 25.61
N ALA A 95 -43.25 16.34 25.95
CA ALA A 95 -41.88 16.09 25.53
C ALA A 95 -41.76 14.72 24.86
N LEU A 96 -41.08 14.68 23.74
CA LEU A 96 -40.60 13.45 23.13
C LEU A 96 -39.20 13.13 23.73
N VAL A 97 -39.09 11.98 24.35
CA VAL A 97 -37.82 11.43 24.85
C VAL A 97 -37.43 10.32 23.92
N THR A 98 -36.20 10.36 23.39
CA THR A 98 -35.62 9.28 22.60
C THR A 98 -34.30 8.84 23.21
N VAL A 99 -34.01 7.53 23.11
CA VAL A 99 -32.70 6.94 23.41
C VAL A 99 -32.09 6.51 22.09
N GLU A 100 -30.88 6.99 21.81
CA GLU A 100 -30.31 7.02 20.47
C GLU A 100 -28.83 6.63 20.51
N ARG A 101 -28.40 5.84 19.49
CA ARG A 101 -26.99 5.65 19.09
C ARG A 101 -27.00 4.99 17.69
N GLY A 102 -26.79 5.80 16.64
CA GLY A 102 -26.92 5.33 15.25
C GLY A 102 -28.36 5.01 14.83
N LEU A 103 -29.19 4.51 15.76
CA LEU A 103 -30.62 4.27 15.59
C LEU A 103 -31.36 4.78 16.85
N VAL A 104 -32.66 5.07 16.72
CA VAL A 104 -33.53 5.32 17.86
C VAL A 104 -33.94 3.96 18.46
N SER A 105 -33.39 3.63 19.62
CA SER A 105 -33.71 2.37 20.31
C SER A 105 -35.00 2.44 21.13
N LYS A 106 -35.35 3.65 21.65
CA LYS A 106 -36.54 3.92 22.40
C LYS A 106 -37.10 5.30 22.05
N ALA A 107 -38.42 5.42 21.95
CA ALA A 107 -39.10 6.70 21.82
C ALA A 107 -40.34 6.70 22.73
N GLU A 108 -40.49 7.76 23.51
CA GLU A 108 -41.62 7.90 24.47
C GLU A 108 -42.09 9.36 24.53
N VAL A 109 -43.38 9.57 24.49
CA VAL A 109 -43.97 10.88 24.72
C VAL A 109 -44.43 10.96 26.18
N ILE A 110 -43.85 11.95 26.88
CA ILE A 110 -44.16 12.20 28.29
C ILE A 110 -44.77 13.60 28.48
N GLN A 111 -45.49 13.78 29.56
CA GLN A 111 -46.07 15.07 29.95
C GLN A 111 -45.23 15.66 31.09
N LEU A 112 -44.60 16.79 30.80
CA LEU A 112 -43.87 17.56 31.79
C LEU A 112 -44.86 18.47 32.57
N SER A 113 -44.94 18.25 33.87
CA SER A 113 -45.71 19.08 34.78
C SER A 113 -44.82 19.92 35.69
N GLY A 114 -45.18 21.17 35.93
CA GLY A 114 -44.32 22.08 36.70
C GLY A 114 -43.04 22.51 35.97
N ASN A 115 -41.97 22.75 36.70
CA ASN A 115 -40.70 23.34 36.18
C ASN A 115 -39.77 22.32 35.54
N GLY A 116 -40.05 21.03 35.63
CA GLY A 116 -39.22 19.95 35.09
C GLY A 116 -39.49 18.65 35.82
N MET A 117 -38.94 17.58 35.33
CA MET A 117 -39.06 16.26 35.94
C MET A 117 -37.75 15.48 35.82
N GLN A 118 -37.60 14.49 36.67
CA GLN A 118 -36.57 13.50 36.58
C GLN A 118 -37.10 12.33 35.77
N TYR A 119 -36.36 11.96 34.73
CA TYR A 119 -36.62 10.78 33.91
C TYR A 119 -35.62 9.68 34.26
N SER A 120 -36.10 8.49 34.57
CA SER A 120 -35.28 7.36 34.96
C SER A 120 -35.17 6.39 33.78
N LEU A 121 -33.95 6.22 33.27
CA LEU A 121 -33.62 5.33 32.16
C LEU A 121 -32.82 4.14 32.69
N PRO A 122 -33.39 2.91 32.72
CA PRO A 122 -32.63 1.71 33.00
C PRO A 122 -31.64 1.45 31.86
N LEU A 123 -30.37 1.22 32.19
CA LEU A 123 -29.31 0.95 31.25
C LEU A 123 -29.00 -0.55 31.22
N THR A 124 -28.78 -1.07 30.03
CA THR A 124 -28.51 -2.49 29.77
C THR A 124 -27.07 -2.70 29.29
N VAL A 125 -26.69 -3.93 29.08
CA VAL A 125 -25.38 -4.27 28.46
C VAL A 125 -25.27 -3.77 27.04
N ASP A 126 -26.36 -3.67 26.30
CA ASP A 126 -26.42 -3.22 24.93
C ASP A 126 -26.22 -1.70 24.81
N ASP A 127 -26.33 -0.96 25.90
CA ASP A 127 -26.11 0.48 25.94
C ASP A 127 -24.64 0.87 26.05
N ALA A 128 -23.75 -0.09 26.33
CA ALA A 128 -22.31 0.17 26.29
C ALA A 128 -21.81 0.41 24.83
N PRO A 129 -20.83 1.30 24.62
CA PRO A 129 -20.08 2.12 25.57
C PRO A 129 -20.82 3.38 26.01
N ASN A 130 -21.85 3.79 25.33
CA ASN A 130 -22.70 4.94 25.68
C ASN A 130 -24.03 4.91 24.93
N VAL A 131 -25.01 5.62 25.41
CA VAL A 131 -26.20 6.01 24.65
C VAL A 131 -26.45 7.50 24.83
N TYR A 132 -27.18 8.10 23.92
CA TYR A 132 -27.62 9.48 24.01
C TYR A 132 -29.12 9.47 24.39
N MET A 133 -29.46 10.30 25.32
CA MET A 133 -30.86 10.62 25.59
C MET A 133 -31.15 12.01 25.02
N SER A 134 -32.07 12.08 24.10
CA SER A 134 -32.52 13.30 23.45
C SER A 134 -33.93 13.63 23.90
N VAL A 135 -34.19 14.92 24.18
CA VAL A 135 -35.49 15.40 24.64
C VAL A 135 -35.89 16.61 23.84
N THR A 136 -37.07 16.51 23.20
CA THR A 136 -37.71 17.65 22.54
C THR A 136 -38.96 18.06 23.28
N VAL A 137 -38.94 19.23 23.93
CA VAL A 137 -40.09 19.76 24.66
C VAL A 137 -40.85 20.74 23.78
N LEU A 138 -42.17 20.56 23.70
CA LEU A 138 -43.04 21.40 22.89
C LEU A 138 -43.77 22.40 23.76
N GLY A 139 -43.68 23.68 23.36
CA GLY A 139 -44.42 24.80 23.95
C GLY A 139 -45.65 25.18 23.13
N GLN A 140 -46.27 26.31 23.43
CA GLN A 140 -47.38 26.85 22.66
C GLN A 140 -46.91 27.40 21.29
N GLY A 141 -47.71 27.19 20.26
CA GLY A 141 -47.36 27.59 18.89
C GLY A 141 -46.20 26.73 18.34
N ASN A 142 -45.31 27.34 17.66
CA ASN A 142 -44.11 26.65 17.07
C ASN A 142 -42.88 26.69 17.99
N ASN A 143 -43.04 26.97 19.28
CA ASN A 143 -41.98 26.97 20.24
C ASN A 143 -41.60 25.56 20.66
N PHE A 144 -40.31 25.25 20.64
CA PHE A 144 -39.77 24.00 21.17
C PHE A 144 -38.39 24.25 21.80
N ARG A 145 -37.95 23.30 22.60
CA ARG A 145 -36.58 23.23 23.11
C ARG A 145 -36.08 21.82 22.95
N HIS A 146 -34.85 21.68 22.51
CA HIS A 146 -34.22 20.38 22.25
C HIS A 146 -32.92 20.26 23.04
N GLY A 147 -32.72 19.14 23.70
CA GLY A 147 -31.49 18.84 24.43
C GLY A 147 -31.08 17.40 24.27
N ILE A 148 -29.77 17.20 24.32
CA ILE A 148 -29.14 15.86 24.21
C ILE A 148 -28.16 15.75 25.37
N VAL A 149 -28.15 14.57 26.01
CA VAL A 149 -27.11 14.20 26.99
C VAL A 149 -26.51 12.86 26.63
N ASN A 150 -25.19 12.78 26.65
CA ASN A 150 -24.45 11.51 26.52
C ASN A 150 -24.45 10.81 27.88
N LEU A 151 -24.75 9.52 27.89
CA LEU A 151 -24.76 8.64 29.07
C LEU A 151 -23.70 7.54 28.83
N PRO A 152 -22.45 7.73 29.25
CA PRO A 152 -21.41 6.72 29.14
C PRO A 152 -21.74 5.50 30.01
N VAL A 153 -21.65 4.29 29.43
CA VAL A 153 -21.88 3.00 30.10
C VAL A 153 -20.59 2.18 30.01
N ALA A 154 -20.02 1.84 31.15
CA ALA A 154 -18.78 1.08 31.20
C ALA A 154 -18.95 -0.30 30.55
N PRO A 155 -18.07 -0.72 29.64
CA PRO A 155 -18.17 -2.00 28.92
C PRO A 155 -17.63 -3.18 29.75
N ASP A 156 -17.78 -3.15 31.09
CA ASP A 156 -17.24 -4.19 31.96
C ASP A 156 -17.80 -5.60 31.63
N ALA A 157 -19.02 -5.67 31.15
CA ALA A 157 -19.69 -6.93 30.81
C ALA A 157 -19.16 -7.53 29.49
N GLN A 158 -18.57 -6.70 28.64
CA GLN A 158 -17.98 -7.10 27.36
C GLN A 158 -16.50 -7.48 27.48
N ALA A 159 -15.89 -7.23 28.64
CA ALA A 159 -14.50 -7.59 28.90
C ALA A 159 -14.34 -9.08 29.21
N LEU A 160 -13.40 -9.74 28.53
CA LEU A 160 -12.97 -11.08 28.81
C LEU A 160 -11.67 -11.06 29.65
N ASN A 161 -11.57 -12.01 30.55
CA ASN A 161 -10.36 -12.27 31.33
C ASN A 161 -9.50 -13.31 30.56
N VAL A 162 -8.46 -12.86 29.90
CA VAL A 162 -7.53 -13.71 29.16
C VAL A 162 -6.30 -13.95 30.03
N GLN A 163 -5.87 -15.19 30.17
CA GLN A 163 -4.63 -15.56 30.86
C GLN A 163 -3.78 -16.39 29.92
N VAL A 164 -2.48 -16.08 29.85
CA VAL A 164 -1.52 -16.81 29.04
C VAL A 164 -0.43 -17.34 29.95
N THR A 165 -0.24 -18.63 29.93
CA THR A 165 0.87 -19.30 30.61
C THR A 165 1.80 -19.94 29.59
N LYS A 166 3.07 -20.05 29.93
CA LYS A 166 4.11 -20.55 29.03
C LYS A 166 4.85 -21.71 29.66
N SER A 167 5.32 -22.61 28.85
CA SER A 167 6.18 -23.72 29.29
C SER A 167 7.22 -24.06 28.21
N PRO A 168 8.53 -24.00 28.49
CA PRO A 168 9.17 -23.60 29.73
C PRO A 168 9.16 -22.09 29.99
N GLU A 169 9.60 -21.67 31.18
CA GLU A 169 9.73 -20.24 31.54
C GLU A 169 10.81 -19.49 30.72
N GLN A 170 11.90 -20.21 30.38
CA GLN A 170 12.99 -19.77 29.52
C GLN A 170 13.34 -20.88 28.55
N ALA A 171 13.75 -20.55 27.35
CA ALA A 171 14.07 -21.47 26.29
C ALA A 171 15.34 -21.05 25.53
N GLY A 172 15.97 -21.99 24.86
CA GLY A 172 17.03 -21.71 23.89
C GLY A 172 16.44 -21.53 22.48
N PRO A 173 17.29 -21.11 21.50
CA PRO A 173 16.94 -21.19 20.11
C PRO A 173 16.55 -22.61 19.72
N ARG A 174 15.53 -22.72 18.86
CA ARG A 174 14.95 -23.97 18.35
C ARG A 174 14.32 -24.90 19.43
N ASP A 175 14.20 -24.42 20.65
CA ASP A 175 13.41 -25.14 21.65
C ASP A 175 11.91 -24.95 21.37
N ASN A 176 11.15 -26.01 21.73
CA ASN A 176 9.70 -25.92 21.66
C ASN A 176 9.16 -25.21 22.91
N VAL A 177 8.25 -24.26 22.65
CA VAL A 177 7.53 -23.55 23.70
C VAL A 177 6.04 -23.73 23.48
N THR A 178 5.34 -24.00 24.57
CA THR A 178 3.88 -24.13 24.59
C THR A 178 3.26 -22.96 25.33
N PHE A 179 2.28 -22.35 24.73
CA PHE A 179 1.44 -21.32 25.34
C PHE A 179 0.05 -21.88 25.57
N ASP A 180 -0.38 -21.87 26.84
CA ASP A 180 -1.73 -22.24 27.25
C ASP A 180 -2.53 -20.95 27.47
N VAL A 181 -3.64 -20.81 26.79
CA VAL A 181 -4.55 -19.67 26.87
C VAL A 181 -5.81 -20.10 27.60
N ALA A 182 -6.17 -19.37 28.64
CA ALA A 182 -7.41 -19.58 29.40
C ALA A 182 -8.26 -18.30 29.36
N VAL A 183 -9.52 -18.43 28.98
CA VAL A 183 -10.45 -17.31 28.80
C VAL A 183 -11.70 -17.51 29.66
N THR A 184 -12.03 -16.47 30.41
CA THR A 184 -13.29 -16.44 31.21
C THR A 184 -13.98 -15.10 30.97
N ASP A 185 -15.28 -15.08 31.18
CA ASP A 185 -16.05 -13.82 31.23
C ASP A 185 -15.83 -13.07 32.56
N ASN A 186 -16.48 -11.92 32.71
CA ASN A 186 -16.42 -11.09 33.90
C ASN A 186 -16.96 -11.80 35.16
N SER A 187 -17.76 -12.86 35.02
CA SER A 187 -18.25 -13.67 36.13
C SER A 187 -17.35 -14.87 36.48
N GLY A 188 -16.26 -15.04 35.70
CA GLY A 188 -15.32 -16.16 35.86
C GLY A 188 -15.76 -17.44 35.18
N GLN A 189 -16.81 -17.43 34.34
CA GLN A 189 -17.22 -18.60 33.57
C GLN A 189 -16.34 -18.78 32.33
N PRO A 190 -15.96 -20.02 31.97
CA PRO A 190 -15.24 -20.31 30.73
C PRO A 190 -15.99 -19.84 29.50
N VAL A 191 -15.25 -19.38 28.49
CA VAL A 191 -15.85 -18.82 27.26
C VAL A 191 -15.17 -19.39 26.03
N GLU A 192 -15.98 -19.81 25.06
CA GLU A 192 -15.53 -20.11 23.71
C GLU A 192 -15.36 -18.81 22.93
N GLY A 193 -14.24 -18.66 22.21
CA GLY A 193 -13.96 -17.47 21.39
C GLY A 193 -12.82 -17.72 20.43
N GLU A 194 -12.62 -16.77 19.53
CA GLU A 194 -11.54 -16.77 18.56
C GLU A 194 -10.51 -15.71 18.94
N PHE A 195 -9.26 -16.14 19.04
CA PHE A 195 -8.15 -15.32 19.49
C PHE A 195 -7.00 -15.36 18.48
N SER A 196 -6.34 -14.25 18.26
CA SER A 196 -5.02 -14.24 17.63
C SER A 196 -3.94 -14.42 18.69
N LEU A 197 -2.86 -15.10 18.34
CA LEU A 197 -1.65 -15.21 19.16
C LEU A 197 -0.44 -14.82 18.34
N SER A 198 0.28 -13.79 18.77
CA SER A 198 1.53 -13.35 18.16
C SER A 198 2.71 -13.51 19.11
N VAL A 199 3.89 -13.81 18.56
CA VAL A 199 5.17 -13.85 19.28
C VAL A 199 6.17 -12.99 18.52
N VAL A 200 6.45 -11.79 19.03
CA VAL A 200 7.22 -10.74 18.34
C VAL A 200 8.42 -10.33 19.19
N ASP A 201 9.53 -9.99 18.55
CA ASP A 201 10.72 -9.46 19.24
C ASP A 201 10.37 -8.15 19.95
N LEU A 202 10.59 -8.13 21.28
CA LEU A 202 10.34 -6.95 22.10
C LEU A 202 11.20 -5.75 21.66
N ALA A 203 12.40 -5.99 21.11
CA ALA A 203 13.25 -4.92 20.62
C ALA A 203 12.67 -4.27 19.36
N ALA A 204 12.07 -5.05 18.47
CA ALA A 204 11.36 -4.53 17.31
C ALA A 204 10.14 -3.67 17.72
N LEU A 205 9.33 -4.16 18.64
CA LEU A 205 8.20 -3.43 19.21
C LEU A 205 8.61 -2.13 19.94
N ALA A 206 9.80 -2.06 20.50
CA ALA A 206 10.31 -0.88 21.18
C ALA A 206 10.75 0.24 20.20
N LEU A 207 11.01 -0.08 18.94
CA LEU A 207 11.46 0.88 17.92
C LEU A 207 10.33 1.69 17.30
N ALA A 208 9.11 1.17 17.28
CA ALA A 208 7.94 1.80 16.70
C ALA A 208 6.78 1.87 17.71
N ASP A 209 5.74 2.62 17.38
CA ASP A 209 4.50 2.58 18.16
C ASP A 209 3.73 1.29 17.86
N PRO A 210 2.97 0.75 18.84
CA PRO A 210 2.18 -0.46 18.62
C PRO A 210 1.18 -0.26 17.47
N ASN A 211 1.13 -1.20 16.55
CA ASN A 211 0.19 -1.16 15.42
C ASN A 211 -1.27 -1.34 15.82
N ALA A 212 -1.53 -1.81 17.02
CA ALA A 212 -2.87 -2.08 17.48
C ALA A 212 -3.09 -1.52 18.88
N PRO A 213 -4.13 -0.72 19.12
CA PRO A 213 -4.53 -0.27 20.44
C PRO A 213 -5.06 -1.44 21.28
N ASP A 214 -5.24 -1.22 22.59
CA ASP A 214 -5.93 -2.15 23.45
C ASP A 214 -7.31 -2.50 22.88
N ILE A 215 -7.65 -3.81 22.87
CA ILE A 215 -8.82 -4.31 22.15
C ILE A 215 -10.14 -3.77 22.74
N LEU A 216 -10.25 -3.68 24.07
CA LEU A 216 -11.50 -3.23 24.70
C LEU A 216 -11.85 -1.76 24.34
N PRO A 217 -10.94 -0.77 24.48
CA PRO A 217 -11.20 0.59 24.00
C PRO A 217 -11.38 0.67 22.48
N ALA A 218 -10.74 -0.20 21.70
CA ALA A 218 -10.90 -0.20 20.25
C ALA A 218 -12.32 -0.59 19.82
N PHE A 219 -12.92 -1.58 20.48
CA PHE A 219 -14.29 -2.03 20.20
C PHE A 219 -15.35 -1.18 20.88
N TYR A 220 -15.07 -0.70 22.10
CA TYR A 220 -16.03 -0.01 22.96
C TYR A 220 -15.60 1.41 23.30
N SER A 221 -15.04 2.14 22.32
CA SER A 221 -14.89 3.59 22.39
C SER A 221 -16.25 4.27 22.32
N ILE A 222 -16.35 5.46 22.94
CA ILE A 222 -17.59 6.26 22.88
C ILE A 222 -17.99 6.48 21.43
N GLN A 223 -19.18 6.05 21.09
CA GLN A 223 -19.75 6.18 19.76
C GLN A 223 -20.40 7.55 19.58
N PRO A 224 -20.29 8.16 18.39
CA PRO A 224 -20.99 9.40 18.08
C PRO A 224 -22.52 9.18 18.01
N LEU A 225 -23.26 10.28 18.10
CA LEU A 225 -24.73 10.24 18.09
C LEU A 225 -25.30 9.59 16.84
N GLY A 226 -24.79 9.93 15.65
CA GLY A 226 -25.20 9.36 14.36
C GLY A 226 -26.65 9.61 13.94
N ILE A 227 -27.41 10.40 14.70
CA ILE A 227 -28.81 10.78 14.45
C ILE A 227 -28.95 12.29 14.60
N GLU A 228 -29.67 12.92 13.69
CA GLU A 228 -30.16 14.28 13.82
C GLU A 228 -31.66 14.27 14.10
N THR A 229 -32.06 14.88 15.24
CA THR A 229 -33.45 15.10 15.55
C THR A 229 -33.82 16.55 15.30
N GLY A 230 -34.75 16.77 14.39
CA GLY A 230 -35.23 18.11 14.03
C GLY A 230 -36.76 18.17 14.01
N LEU A 231 -37.32 19.37 14.19
CA LEU A 231 -38.71 19.61 13.99
C LEU A 231 -38.98 20.00 12.53
N SER A 232 -39.83 19.26 11.81
CA SER A 232 -40.12 19.49 10.37
C SER A 232 -40.75 20.88 10.08
N LEU A 233 -41.14 21.59 11.09
CA LEU A 233 -41.68 22.96 10.99
C LEU A 233 -40.63 24.06 11.00
N VAL A 234 -39.34 23.72 11.17
CA VAL A 234 -38.19 24.65 11.23
C VAL A 234 -36.99 24.01 10.51
N ALA A 235 -36.32 24.75 9.63
CA ALA A 235 -35.15 24.26 8.89
C ALA A 235 -33.83 24.58 9.63
N TYR A 236 -32.92 23.61 9.69
CA TYR A 236 -31.57 23.73 10.28
C TYR A 236 -30.48 23.27 9.32
N GLY A 237 -29.29 23.86 9.39
CA GLY A 237 -28.08 23.40 8.72
C GLY A 237 -27.20 22.54 9.65
N GLY A 238 -26.68 21.44 9.14
CA GLY A 238 -25.99 20.39 9.89
C GLY A 238 -24.49 20.57 10.14
N ARG A 239 -23.86 19.70 10.88
CA ARG A 239 -22.41 19.58 11.13
C ARG A 239 -21.95 18.13 11.29
N ASP A 240 -20.72 17.87 10.91
CA ASP A 240 -20.08 16.56 10.65
C ASP A 240 -19.30 15.91 11.80
N ALA A 241 -18.90 14.65 11.58
CA ALA A 241 -17.99 13.88 12.41
C ALA A 241 -17.02 13.00 11.56
N PRO A 242 -15.80 12.66 12.04
CA PRO A 242 -14.70 12.05 11.28
C PRO A 242 -14.47 10.55 11.48
N ASN A 243 -13.73 9.93 10.57
CA ASN A 243 -13.48 8.50 10.43
C ASN A 243 -12.05 8.04 10.79
N ALA A 244 -11.85 6.72 10.98
CA ALA A 244 -10.57 6.02 11.17
C ALA A 244 -10.53 4.63 10.48
N GLY A 245 -9.36 4.11 10.12
CA GLY A 245 -9.13 2.84 9.43
C GLY A 245 -7.77 2.15 9.75
N GLY A 246 -7.55 0.91 9.37
CA GLY A 246 -6.36 0.03 9.59
C GLY A 246 -6.21 -1.01 8.49
N GLY A 247 -5.36 -1.96 8.48
CA GLY A 247 -4.10 -2.45 8.31
C GLY A 247 -3.76 -3.94 8.40
N GLY A 248 -2.66 -4.53 7.95
CA GLY A 248 -2.02 -5.85 8.22
C GLY A 248 -1.66 -6.68 6.98
N GLY A 249 -0.88 -7.76 6.85
CA GLY A 249 0.30 -8.37 7.32
C GLY A 249 0.55 -9.84 6.95
N GLY A 250 1.77 -10.43 6.91
CA GLY A 250 2.24 -11.83 7.10
C GLY A 250 2.75 -12.57 5.86
N GLY A 251 3.53 -13.68 5.78
CA GLY A 251 4.46 -14.42 6.58
C GLY A 251 4.81 -15.84 6.07
N GLY A 252 5.91 -16.49 6.47
CA GLY A 252 6.26 -17.91 6.65
C GLY A 252 7.18 -18.59 5.61
N GLY A 253 7.99 -19.62 5.77
CA GLY A 253 8.69 -20.37 6.75
C GLY A 253 9.31 -21.67 6.17
N GLY A 254 10.35 -22.35 6.82
CA GLY A 254 10.93 -23.68 6.47
C GLY A 254 12.37 -23.94 6.96
N VAL A 255 12.79 -25.17 7.29
CA VAL A 255 13.86 -25.69 8.17
C VAL A 255 14.83 -26.62 7.39
N PRO A 256 16.05 -27.06 7.78
CA PRO A 256 16.95 -26.87 8.93
C PRO A 256 18.48 -26.89 8.64
N THR A 257 19.34 -26.45 9.49
CA THR A 257 20.61 -27.00 10.00
C THR A 257 21.27 -26.05 11.00
N VAL A 258 22.09 -26.56 11.93
CA VAL A 258 22.51 -26.02 13.24
C VAL A 258 23.39 -24.74 13.20
N VAL A 259 23.40 -23.94 12.17
CA VAL A 259 23.91 -22.57 12.18
C VAL A 259 22.72 -21.66 12.42
N ARG A 260 22.87 -20.72 13.41
CA ARG A 260 21.81 -19.72 13.63
C ARG A 260 21.81 -18.74 12.47
N GLU A 261 20.75 -18.72 11.72
CA GLU A 261 20.56 -17.90 10.51
C GLU A 261 19.13 -17.38 10.32
N GLU A 262 18.18 -17.85 11.16
CA GLU A 262 16.81 -17.38 11.16
C GLU A 262 16.58 -16.36 12.27
N PHE A 263 16.49 -15.08 11.92
CA PHE A 263 16.33 -13.97 12.87
C PHE A 263 15.09 -13.13 12.55
N PRO A 264 13.89 -13.72 12.44
CA PRO A 264 12.68 -12.96 12.18
C PRO A 264 12.31 -12.07 13.36
N ASP A 265 11.69 -10.92 13.10
CA ASP A 265 11.13 -10.08 14.15
C ASP A 265 9.83 -10.67 14.72
N THR A 266 9.11 -11.45 13.92
CA THR A 266 7.92 -12.21 14.33
C THR A 266 8.21 -13.70 14.29
N ALA A 267 8.30 -14.31 15.46
CA ALA A 267 8.59 -15.74 15.59
C ALA A 267 7.38 -16.62 15.27
N TYR A 268 6.17 -16.12 15.54
CA TYR A 268 4.95 -16.88 15.32
C TYR A 268 3.74 -15.96 15.23
N TRP A 269 2.82 -16.33 14.35
CA TRP A 269 1.53 -15.69 14.20
C TRP A 269 0.45 -16.74 13.96
N ASN A 270 -0.57 -16.75 14.81
CA ASN A 270 -1.79 -17.52 14.60
C ASN A 270 -2.98 -16.58 14.68
N PRO A 271 -3.67 -16.29 13.56
CA PRO A 271 -4.81 -15.38 13.55
C PRO A 271 -6.08 -15.95 14.19
N SER A 272 -6.19 -17.28 14.34
CA SER A 272 -7.43 -17.97 14.70
C SER A 272 -7.17 -19.14 15.64
N LEU A 273 -6.92 -18.85 16.90
CA LEU A 273 -6.87 -19.81 18.00
C LEU A 273 -8.27 -19.90 18.63
N ILE A 274 -8.95 -21.03 18.44
CA ILE A 274 -10.29 -21.25 19.01
C ILE A 274 -10.15 -21.84 20.41
N THR A 275 -10.80 -21.22 21.40
CA THR A 275 -10.93 -21.81 22.74
C THR A 275 -12.13 -22.77 22.79
N ASN A 276 -11.97 -23.86 23.53
CA ASN A 276 -13.00 -24.87 23.71
C ASN A 276 -14.06 -24.45 24.76
N SER A 277 -15.04 -25.30 25.02
CA SER A 277 -16.10 -25.06 26.02
C SER A 277 -15.60 -24.90 27.48
N GLU A 278 -14.34 -25.26 27.73
CA GLU A 278 -13.66 -25.00 29.01
C GLU A 278 -12.87 -23.70 29.01
N GLY A 279 -13.02 -22.88 27.94
CA GLY A 279 -12.32 -21.64 27.74
C GLY A 279 -10.80 -21.81 27.47
N ARG A 280 -10.39 -22.96 26.94
CA ARG A 280 -8.97 -23.32 26.80
C ARG A 280 -8.57 -23.42 25.34
N GLY A 281 -7.40 -22.81 25.03
CA GLY A 281 -6.67 -22.97 23.77
C GLY A 281 -5.20 -23.21 24.05
N GLN A 282 -4.50 -23.89 23.14
CA GLN A 282 -3.08 -24.18 23.28
C GLN A 282 -2.36 -24.03 21.93
N VAL A 283 -1.17 -23.45 21.99
CA VAL A 283 -0.25 -23.34 20.84
C VAL A 283 1.11 -23.83 21.26
N THR A 284 1.70 -24.69 20.43
CA THR A 284 3.11 -25.08 20.55
C THR A 284 3.87 -24.62 19.32
N MET A 285 4.98 -23.93 19.52
CA MET A 285 5.85 -23.45 18.46
C MET A 285 7.31 -23.72 18.78
N THR A 286 8.15 -23.68 17.74
CA THR A 286 9.61 -23.72 17.88
C THR A 286 10.12 -22.28 17.83
N LEU A 287 10.95 -21.88 18.80
CA LEU A 287 11.58 -20.54 18.76
C LEU A 287 12.60 -20.46 17.63
N PRO A 288 12.67 -19.30 16.92
CA PRO A 288 13.71 -19.06 15.93
C PRO A 288 15.10 -18.91 16.59
N ASP A 289 16.10 -18.68 15.77
CA ASP A 289 17.49 -18.54 16.22
C ASP A 289 17.78 -17.22 16.96
N THR A 290 16.83 -16.26 16.93
CA THR A 290 16.95 -14.96 17.61
C THR A 290 17.01 -15.12 19.13
N LEU A 291 18.04 -14.52 19.72
CA LEU A 291 18.24 -14.48 21.17
C LEU A 291 17.78 -13.14 21.71
N THR A 292 16.52 -13.09 22.10
CA THR A 292 15.83 -11.89 22.55
C THR A 292 14.77 -12.22 23.61
N THR A 293 14.10 -11.20 24.09
CA THR A 293 12.84 -11.33 24.81
C THR A 293 11.71 -11.24 23.80
N TRP A 294 10.95 -12.31 23.66
CA TRP A 294 9.76 -12.37 22.83
C TRP A 294 8.54 -11.86 23.58
N GLN A 295 7.85 -10.87 23.06
CA GLN A 295 6.54 -10.44 23.52
C GLN A 295 5.49 -11.36 22.90
N VAL A 296 4.66 -11.95 23.75
CA VAL A 296 3.51 -12.76 23.35
C VAL A 296 2.27 -11.92 23.61
N ASP A 297 1.49 -11.68 22.58
CA ASP A 297 0.21 -10.98 22.66
C ASP A 297 -0.91 -11.92 22.23
N VAL A 298 -1.93 -12.06 23.05
CA VAL A 298 -3.13 -12.81 22.76
C VAL A 298 -4.31 -11.87 22.88
N ARG A 299 -5.05 -11.70 21.81
CA ARG A 299 -6.25 -10.86 21.76
C ARG A 299 -7.34 -11.50 20.91
N GLY A 300 -8.59 -11.31 21.31
CA GLY A 300 -9.68 -11.94 20.57
C GLY A 300 -11.05 -11.59 21.09
N LEU A 301 -12.03 -12.27 20.53
CA LEU A 301 -13.45 -11.99 20.77
C LEU A 301 -14.31 -13.25 20.71
N THR A 302 -15.51 -13.12 21.23
CA THR A 302 -16.58 -14.11 21.13
C THR A 302 -17.58 -13.74 20.04
N VAL A 303 -18.45 -14.66 19.67
CA VAL A 303 -19.52 -14.42 18.68
C VAL A 303 -20.46 -13.27 19.09
N ASP A 304 -20.64 -13.07 20.41
CA ASP A 304 -21.42 -11.98 21.00
C ASP A 304 -20.59 -10.72 21.28
N THR A 305 -19.41 -10.58 20.60
CA THR A 305 -18.52 -9.42 20.61
C THR A 305 -17.90 -9.06 21.95
N ARG A 306 -17.86 -9.94 22.94
CA ARG A 306 -17.02 -9.75 24.12
C ARG A 306 -15.57 -9.88 23.73
N VAL A 307 -14.71 -9.02 24.23
CA VAL A 307 -13.30 -8.92 23.81
C VAL A 307 -12.33 -8.99 24.98
N GLY A 308 -11.14 -9.50 24.75
CA GLY A 308 -10.09 -9.51 25.75
C GLY A 308 -8.72 -9.68 25.16
N GLN A 309 -7.70 -9.26 25.91
CA GLN A 309 -6.31 -9.45 25.55
C GLN A 309 -5.46 -9.75 26.78
N ALA A 310 -4.33 -10.39 26.54
CA ALA A 310 -3.29 -10.59 27.53
C ALA A 310 -1.92 -10.64 26.88
N GLU A 311 -0.92 -10.19 27.62
CA GLU A 311 0.48 -10.19 27.19
C GLU A 311 1.34 -10.99 28.17
N THR A 312 2.35 -11.66 27.64
CA THR A 312 3.42 -12.31 28.43
C THR A 312 4.73 -12.24 27.67
N GLN A 313 5.83 -12.60 28.31
CA GLN A 313 7.15 -12.56 27.69
C GLN A 313 7.88 -13.88 27.89
N ILE A 314 8.65 -14.31 26.89
CA ILE A 314 9.57 -15.41 27.00
C ILE A 314 10.98 -15.00 26.57
N VAL A 315 11.99 -15.39 27.35
CA VAL A 315 13.40 -15.07 27.06
C VAL A 315 14.04 -16.26 26.35
N SER A 316 14.54 -15.99 25.11
CA SER A 316 15.40 -16.92 24.38
C SER A 316 16.87 -16.58 24.65
N THR A 317 17.63 -17.49 25.21
CA THR A 317 19.02 -17.26 25.62
C THR A 317 19.90 -18.50 25.54
N LYS A 318 21.22 -18.28 25.47
CA LYS A 318 22.25 -19.30 25.55
C LYS A 318 23.30 -18.96 26.63
N PRO A 319 23.93 -19.93 27.28
CA PRO A 319 25.03 -19.69 28.26
C PRO A 319 26.24 -18.97 27.64
N LEU A 320 26.63 -19.33 26.42
CA LEU A 320 27.64 -18.67 25.60
C LEU A 320 26.97 -18.21 24.31
N LEU A 321 27.17 -16.95 23.91
CA LEU A 321 26.49 -16.33 22.80
C LEU A 321 27.45 -15.56 21.91
N VAL A 322 27.34 -15.76 20.58
CA VAL A 322 28.03 -15.01 19.54
C VAL A 322 27.01 -14.11 18.82
N ARG A 323 27.30 -12.81 18.73
CA ARG A 323 26.53 -11.84 17.94
C ARG A 323 27.44 -11.25 16.87
N PRO A 324 27.24 -11.59 15.59
CA PRO A 324 27.91 -10.93 14.47
C PRO A 324 27.61 -9.44 14.45
N VAL A 325 28.60 -8.65 14.05
CA VAL A 325 28.49 -7.20 13.80
C VAL A 325 29.11 -6.96 12.44
N THR A 326 28.27 -6.92 11.43
CA THR A 326 28.64 -6.81 10.02
C THR A 326 27.84 -5.70 9.35
N PRO A 327 28.29 -5.10 8.24
CA PRO A 327 27.43 -4.31 7.37
C PRO A 327 26.31 -5.19 6.77
N ARG A 328 25.31 -4.58 6.15
CA ARG A 328 24.21 -5.31 5.49
C ARG A 328 24.62 -5.87 4.13
N PHE A 329 25.50 -5.17 3.42
CA PHE A 329 26.09 -5.58 2.15
C PHE A 329 27.51 -5.09 2.02
N LEU A 330 28.23 -5.59 1.04
CA LEU A 330 29.58 -5.21 0.67
C LEU A 330 29.61 -4.79 -0.80
N VAL A 331 30.59 -4.01 -1.18
CA VAL A 331 30.94 -3.82 -2.60
C VAL A 331 32.23 -4.57 -2.88
N ALA A 332 32.36 -5.16 -4.06
CA ALA A 332 33.57 -5.89 -4.44
C ALA A 332 34.81 -5.01 -4.31
N GLY A 333 35.84 -5.50 -3.60
CA GLY A 333 37.06 -4.77 -3.29
C GLY A 333 37.03 -3.94 -1.99
N ASP A 334 35.89 -3.85 -1.29
CA ASP A 334 35.80 -3.15 -0.01
C ASP A 334 36.75 -3.78 1.03
N HIS A 335 37.57 -2.96 1.66
CA HIS A 335 38.39 -3.33 2.82
C HIS A 335 37.67 -2.95 4.12
N VAL A 336 37.18 -3.94 4.85
CA VAL A 336 36.16 -3.77 5.89
C VAL A 336 36.54 -4.52 7.18
N LEU A 337 36.15 -3.94 8.32
CA LEU A 337 36.23 -4.56 9.63
C LEU A 337 34.98 -5.39 9.93
N MET A 338 35.12 -6.70 10.01
CA MET A 338 34.11 -7.61 10.57
C MET A 338 34.32 -7.76 12.06
N ALA A 339 33.26 -7.86 12.84
CA ALA A 339 33.35 -8.06 14.27
C ALA A 339 32.29 -9.05 14.79
N ALA A 340 32.53 -9.57 15.98
CA ALA A 340 31.54 -10.30 16.77
C ALA A 340 31.62 -9.88 18.24
N VAL A 341 30.48 -9.79 18.89
CA VAL A 341 30.39 -9.63 20.34
C VAL A 341 30.06 -10.98 20.97
N ILE A 342 30.95 -11.42 21.86
CA ILE A 342 30.80 -12.69 22.57
C ILE A 342 30.31 -12.37 23.97
N ASN A 343 29.18 -12.97 24.39
CA ASN A 343 28.63 -12.80 25.73
C ASN A 343 28.77 -14.13 26.52
N ASN A 344 29.24 -13.99 27.71
CA ASN A 344 29.19 -15.05 28.73
C ASN A 344 27.98 -14.77 29.65
N ASN A 345 26.91 -15.52 29.49
CA ASN A 345 25.70 -15.38 30.30
C ASN A 345 25.72 -16.30 31.57
N THR A 346 26.86 -16.96 31.82
CA THR A 346 27.02 -17.80 32.99
C THR A 346 27.54 -17.01 34.20
N SER A 347 27.40 -17.59 35.38
CA SER A 347 27.94 -17.05 36.63
C SER A 347 29.45 -17.29 36.84
N ASN A 348 30.13 -17.95 35.88
CA ASN A 348 31.57 -18.28 35.98
C ASN A 348 32.34 -17.63 34.82
N PRO A 349 33.61 -17.26 34.99
CA PRO A 349 34.47 -16.86 33.89
C PRO A 349 34.64 -17.99 32.88
N LEU A 350 34.73 -17.67 31.59
CA LEU A 350 34.96 -18.61 30.49
C LEU A 350 36.20 -18.23 29.68
N SER A 351 37.05 -19.22 29.39
CA SER A 351 38.09 -19.10 28.37
C SER A 351 37.51 -19.60 27.04
N VAL A 352 37.50 -18.77 26.03
CA VAL A 352 36.77 -19.00 24.78
C VAL A 352 37.68 -18.82 23.57
N ALA A 353 37.67 -19.78 22.65
CA ALA A 353 38.22 -19.66 21.32
C ALA A 353 37.12 -19.14 20.37
N VAL A 354 37.36 -18.01 19.73
CA VAL A 354 36.44 -17.38 18.78
C VAL A 354 37.04 -17.48 17.38
N ASN A 355 36.29 -18.00 16.43
CA ASN A 355 36.74 -18.22 15.07
C ASN A 355 35.78 -17.56 14.05
N LEU A 356 36.34 -16.99 13.01
CA LEU A 356 35.63 -16.56 11.82
C LEU A 356 36.04 -17.43 10.64
N GLN A 357 35.07 -18.17 10.09
CA GLN A 357 35.18 -18.83 8.79
C GLN A 357 34.51 -17.97 7.76
N CYS A 358 35.15 -17.74 6.61
CA CYS A 358 34.64 -16.90 5.54
C CYS A 358 34.86 -17.53 4.17
N GLU A 359 33.87 -17.36 3.29
CA GLU A 359 33.94 -17.61 1.86
C GLU A 359 33.47 -16.32 1.14
N GLY A 360 34.07 -15.95 0.02
CA GLY A 360 33.79 -14.66 -0.64
C GLY A 360 34.41 -13.43 0.03
N PHE A 361 35.06 -13.59 1.19
CA PHE A 361 35.74 -12.56 1.95
C PHE A 361 37.15 -13.04 2.37
N VAL A 362 38.18 -12.27 2.14
CA VAL A 362 39.58 -12.64 2.38
C VAL A 362 40.12 -11.87 3.58
N LEU A 363 40.50 -12.58 4.65
CA LEU A 363 41.09 -11.96 5.82
C LEU A 363 42.53 -11.48 5.55
N ASP A 364 42.89 -10.31 6.10
CA ASP A 364 44.25 -9.77 6.02
C ASP A 364 45.24 -10.69 6.75
N GLU A 365 44.82 -11.26 7.88
CA GLU A 365 45.58 -12.18 8.70
C GLU A 365 44.88 -13.53 8.87
N PRO A 366 44.89 -14.45 7.89
CA PRO A 366 44.21 -15.74 7.97
C PRO A 366 44.64 -16.59 9.17
N SER A 367 45.89 -16.44 9.63
CA SER A 367 46.40 -17.11 10.81
C SER A 367 45.74 -16.67 12.12
N LYS A 368 45.10 -15.52 12.13
CA LYS A 368 44.32 -14.97 13.26
C LYS A 368 42.79 -15.12 13.07
N ALA A 369 42.36 -15.97 12.20
CA ALA A 369 40.93 -16.33 12.06
C ALA A 369 40.38 -16.82 13.40
N THR A 370 41.19 -17.56 14.17
CA THR A 370 40.84 -17.96 15.54
C THR A 370 41.60 -17.09 16.57
N ARG A 371 40.87 -16.58 17.56
CA ARG A 371 41.39 -15.77 18.67
C ARG A 371 40.88 -16.27 19.99
N ASN A 372 41.72 -16.23 21.06
CA ASN A 372 41.36 -16.69 22.39
C ASN A 372 41.18 -15.53 23.36
N PHE A 373 40.13 -15.61 24.20
CA PHE A 373 39.76 -14.58 25.16
C PHE A 373 39.29 -15.20 26.47
N ASP A 374 39.59 -14.55 27.59
CA ASP A 374 38.94 -14.82 28.86
C ASP A 374 37.82 -13.81 29.09
N ILE A 375 36.61 -14.29 29.32
CA ILE A 375 35.43 -13.47 29.49
C ILE A 375 34.89 -13.68 30.91
N SER A 376 34.80 -12.60 31.70
CA SER A 376 34.27 -12.63 33.06
C SER A 376 32.84 -13.13 33.10
N ALA A 377 32.38 -13.61 34.28
CA ALA A 377 30.99 -13.95 34.52
C ALA A 377 30.07 -12.77 34.12
N HIS A 378 28.99 -13.02 33.36
CA HIS A 378 28.07 -12.02 32.82
C HIS A 378 28.76 -10.93 32.03
N GLY A 379 29.98 -11.19 31.52
CA GLY A 379 30.77 -10.24 30.74
C GLY A 379 30.61 -10.44 29.25
N ARG A 380 31.17 -9.48 28.50
CA ARG A 380 31.20 -9.53 27.02
C ARG A 380 32.56 -9.06 26.53
N THR A 381 32.94 -9.53 25.32
CA THR A 381 34.11 -9.06 24.60
C THR A 381 33.79 -8.89 23.14
N ARG A 382 34.41 -7.89 22.48
CA ARG A 382 34.34 -7.67 21.04
C ARG A 382 35.59 -8.23 20.39
N VAL A 383 35.38 -9.01 19.33
CA VAL A 383 36.45 -9.61 18.53
C VAL A 383 36.36 -9.07 17.11
N GLU A 384 37.51 -8.75 16.51
CA GLU A 384 37.56 -7.99 15.24
C GLU A 384 38.50 -8.66 14.23
N TRP A 385 38.14 -8.60 12.94
CA TRP A 385 38.90 -9.11 11.80
C TRP A 385 38.82 -8.13 10.65
N TRP A 386 39.98 -7.72 10.13
CA TRP A 386 40.03 -6.98 8.88
C TRP A 386 40.14 -7.92 7.69
N GLY A 387 39.60 -7.50 6.53
CA GLY A 387 39.66 -8.27 5.29
C GLY A 387 39.05 -7.53 4.11
N THR A 388 39.09 -8.14 2.95
CA THR A 388 38.64 -7.58 1.69
C THR A 388 37.54 -8.44 1.07
N ALA A 389 36.48 -7.80 0.59
CA ALA A 389 35.43 -8.44 -0.17
C ALA A 389 35.94 -8.91 -1.54
N GLY A 390 35.65 -10.16 -1.88
CA GLY A 390 35.97 -10.75 -3.18
C GLY A 390 35.01 -10.31 -4.29
N SER A 391 35.09 -10.97 -5.45
CA SER A 391 34.20 -10.73 -6.60
C SER A 391 33.03 -11.70 -6.69
N ALA A 392 32.81 -12.55 -5.68
CA ALA A 392 31.66 -13.44 -5.59
C ALA A 392 30.37 -12.62 -5.38
N GLU A 393 29.20 -13.19 -5.65
CA GLU A 393 27.91 -12.55 -5.44
C GLU A 393 27.58 -12.33 -3.95
N SER A 394 28.18 -13.12 -3.06
CA SER A 394 27.95 -13.00 -1.61
C SER A 394 29.17 -13.49 -0.81
N ALA A 395 29.28 -12.98 0.44
CA ALA A 395 30.19 -13.49 1.45
C ALA A 395 29.43 -14.36 2.46
N ASP A 396 29.87 -15.62 2.62
CA ASP A 396 29.39 -16.50 3.69
C ASP A 396 30.32 -16.36 4.91
N LEU A 397 29.82 -15.77 5.99
CA LEU A 397 30.57 -15.49 7.22
C LEU A 397 29.98 -16.29 8.37
N ILE A 398 30.76 -17.22 8.94
CA ILE A 398 30.36 -18.05 10.07
C ILE A 398 31.22 -17.70 11.27
N PHE A 399 30.61 -17.07 12.26
CA PHE A 399 31.23 -16.74 13.54
C PHE A 399 30.95 -17.84 14.56
N SER A 400 31.98 -18.39 15.21
CA SER A 400 31.83 -19.42 16.22
C SER A 400 32.60 -19.09 17.47
N ALA A 401 32.09 -19.47 18.62
CA ALA A 401 32.77 -19.41 19.92
C ALA A 401 32.63 -20.74 20.65
N THR A 402 33.74 -21.24 21.20
CA THR A 402 33.79 -22.50 21.91
C THR A 402 34.65 -22.34 23.14
N THR A 403 34.20 -22.85 24.30
CA THR A 403 35.03 -22.87 25.51
C THR A 403 36.25 -23.78 25.35
N THR A 404 37.40 -23.33 25.83
CA THR A 404 38.66 -24.07 25.71
C THR A 404 38.97 -24.94 26.93
N GLY A 405 38.11 -24.97 27.97
CA GLY A 405 38.26 -25.77 29.16
C GLY A 405 36.96 -25.89 29.97
N GLY A 406 36.84 -26.91 30.79
CA GLY A 406 35.62 -27.17 31.57
C GLY A 406 34.48 -27.76 30.73
N THR A 407 33.26 -27.36 31.02
CA THR A 407 32.09 -27.79 30.23
C THR A 407 32.13 -27.16 28.84
N THR A 408 31.99 -27.98 27.79
CA THR A 408 31.99 -27.50 26.42
C THR A 408 30.70 -26.74 26.16
N LEU A 409 30.82 -25.40 26.07
CA LEU A 409 29.79 -24.52 25.59
C LEU A 409 30.21 -24.03 24.23
N GLN A 410 29.26 -23.98 23.27
CA GLN A 410 29.52 -23.46 21.94
C GLN A 410 28.33 -22.71 21.40
N ASP A 411 28.59 -21.71 20.56
CA ASP A 411 27.60 -21.05 19.77
C ASP A 411 28.19 -20.68 18.39
N THR A 412 27.36 -20.71 17.38
CA THR A 412 27.71 -20.40 15.99
C THR A 412 26.62 -19.60 15.36
N ALA A 413 26.96 -18.50 14.68
CA ALA A 413 26.00 -17.62 14.02
C ALA A 413 26.51 -17.09 12.70
N ARG A 414 25.63 -16.89 11.75
CA ARG A 414 25.78 -16.01 10.57
C ARG A 414 25.28 -14.61 10.90
N PRO A 415 25.59 -13.59 10.06
CA PRO A 415 24.91 -12.31 10.08
C PRO A 415 23.39 -12.47 10.01
N VAL A 416 22.66 -11.47 10.50
CA VAL A 416 21.18 -11.51 10.62
C VAL A 416 20.48 -11.81 9.28
N TRP A 417 21.07 -11.36 8.20
CA TRP A 417 20.54 -11.55 6.83
C TRP A 417 21.12 -12.79 6.11
N GLY A 418 21.81 -13.67 6.83
CA GLY A 418 22.47 -14.85 6.28
C GLY A 418 23.78 -14.50 5.58
N LYS A 419 23.90 -14.85 4.29
CA LYS A 419 25.08 -14.45 3.48
C LYS A 419 24.99 -12.96 3.16
N LEU A 420 26.12 -12.24 3.31
CA LEU A 420 26.19 -10.82 2.95
C LEU A 420 26.27 -10.68 1.42
N PRO A 421 25.38 -9.94 0.75
CA PRO A 421 25.52 -9.62 -0.66
C PRO A 421 26.82 -8.87 -0.94
N ILE A 422 27.51 -9.20 -2.01
CA ILE A 422 28.65 -8.44 -2.54
C ILE A 422 28.20 -7.82 -3.86
N LEU A 423 27.91 -6.54 -3.81
CA LEU A 423 27.44 -5.80 -4.97
C LEU A 423 28.63 -5.49 -5.88
N GLN A 424 28.40 -5.56 -7.18
CA GLN A 424 29.37 -5.07 -8.16
C GLN A 424 29.09 -3.59 -8.41
N TYR A 425 30.12 -2.75 -8.32
CA TYR A 425 29.99 -1.32 -8.63
C TYR A 425 29.96 -1.11 -10.14
N THR A 426 28.84 -1.45 -10.74
CA THR A 426 28.62 -1.50 -12.19
C THR A 426 27.24 -1.01 -12.56
N ALA A 427 27.11 -0.44 -13.76
CA ALA A 427 25.84 -0.10 -14.37
C ALA A 427 25.44 -1.19 -15.37
N PRO A 428 24.31 -1.88 -15.19
CA PRO A 428 23.82 -2.84 -16.15
C PRO A 428 23.36 -2.15 -17.43
N GLN A 429 23.75 -2.68 -18.57
CA GLN A 429 23.29 -2.27 -19.90
C GLN A 429 22.74 -3.46 -20.66
N ALA A 430 21.66 -3.25 -21.39
CA ALA A 430 21.06 -4.27 -22.22
C ALA A 430 20.99 -3.80 -23.69
N PHE A 431 21.41 -4.67 -24.60
CA PHE A 431 21.28 -4.47 -26.03
C PHE A 431 20.37 -5.56 -26.58
N VAL A 432 19.27 -5.17 -27.19
CA VAL A 432 18.20 -6.10 -27.58
C VAL A 432 18.08 -6.09 -29.09
N THR A 433 17.97 -7.28 -29.67
CA THR A 433 17.51 -7.48 -31.04
C THR A 433 16.42 -8.56 -31.05
N GLY A 434 15.49 -8.47 -31.98
CA GLY A 434 14.40 -9.43 -32.04
C GLY A 434 13.72 -9.46 -33.41
N GLY A 435 12.98 -10.52 -33.65
CA GLY A 435 12.30 -10.71 -34.92
C GLY A 435 11.31 -11.84 -34.92
N ALA A 436 10.83 -12.16 -36.12
CA ALA A 436 9.99 -13.33 -36.34
C ALA A 436 10.21 -13.94 -37.72
N LEU A 437 10.15 -15.26 -37.81
CA LEU A 437 10.24 -16.03 -39.04
C LEU A 437 8.87 -16.64 -39.39
N ARG A 438 8.53 -16.62 -40.68
CA ARG A 438 7.31 -17.23 -41.23
C ARG A 438 7.67 -18.12 -42.43
N GLY A 439 7.03 -19.30 -42.53
CA GLY A 439 7.33 -20.26 -43.57
C GLY A 439 8.76 -20.79 -43.43
N ALA A 440 9.31 -21.45 -44.47
CA ALA A 440 10.71 -21.81 -44.50
C ALA A 440 11.59 -20.52 -44.55
N ALA A 441 12.32 -20.22 -43.50
CA ALA A 441 13.09 -18.97 -43.38
C ALA A 441 14.35 -19.15 -42.51
N SER A 442 15.33 -18.29 -42.74
CA SER A 442 16.53 -18.19 -41.92
C SER A 442 16.84 -16.73 -41.65
N GLN A 443 17.13 -16.41 -40.38
CA GLN A 443 17.57 -15.10 -39.95
C GLN A 443 18.91 -15.20 -39.23
N GLN A 444 19.75 -14.23 -39.47
CA GLN A 444 21.05 -14.09 -38.78
C GLN A 444 21.12 -12.75 -38.07
N GLU A 445 21.38 -12.81 -36.76
CA GLU A 445 21.59 -11.62 -35.91
C GLU A 445 23.08 -11.53 -35.56
N VAL A 446 23.58 -10.29 -35.62
CA VAL A 446 24.99 -9.98 -35.35
C VAL A 446 25.10 -9.33 -33.97
N ILE A 447 25.61 -10.08 -32.99
CA ILE A 447 25.73 -9.64 -31.61
C ILE A 447 27.20 -9.34 -31.32
N SER A 448 27.51 -8.07 -31.08
CA SER A 448 28.86 -7.61 -30.78
C SER A 448 28.94 -7.11 -29.34
N LEU A 449 30.00 -7.48 -28.61
CA LEU A 449 30.28 -6.88 -27.32
C LEU A 449 30.65 -5.41 -27.48
N PRO A 450 30.33 -4.55 -26.49
CA PRO A 450 30.74 -3.15 -26.47
C PRO A 450 32.27 -3.00 -26.66
N ARG A 451 32.69 -2.01 -27.41
CA ARG A 451 34.13 -1.71 -27.65
C ARG A 451 34.60 -0.48 -26.90
N THR A 452 33.69 0.27 -26.30
CA THR A 452 33.96 1.51 -25.55
C THR A 452 34.36 1.24 -24.10
N PHE A 453 34.05 0.05 -23.60
CA PHE A 453 34.42 -0.43 -22.28
C PHE A 453 34.56 -1.96 -22.29
N THR A 454 35.23 -2.51 -21.28
CA THR A 454 35.31 -3.97 -21.08
C THR A 454 34.24 -4.41 -20.08
N PRO A 455 33.25 -5.18 -20.48
CA PRO A 455 32.23 -5.69 -19.54
C PRO A 455 32.88 -6.60 -18.49
N ASN A 456 32.47 -6.45 -17.23
CA ASN A 456 32.94 -7.29 -16.12
C ASN A 456 31.90 -8.32 -15.64
N GLY A 457 30.88 -8.57 -16.42
CA GLY A 457 29.83 -9.57 -16.18
C GLY A 457 28.70 -9.45 -17.17
N GLY A 458 27.78 -10.42 -17.17
CA GLY A 458 26.62 -10.47 -18.04
C GLY A 458 26.53 -11.75 -18.86
N GLY A 459 25.80 -11.68 -19.96
CA GLY A 459 25.56 -12.81 -20.88
C GLY A 459 24.59 -12.46 -21.99
N LEU A 460 24.35 -13.42 -22.85
CA LEU A 460 23.38 -13.32 -23.92
C LEU A 460 22.19 -14.24 -23.61
N ASP A 461 21.03 -13.65 -23.38
CA ASP A 461 19.75 -14.37 -23.25
C ASP A 461 19.07 -14.41 -24.61
N VAL A 462 18.72 -15.61 -25.06
CA VAL A 462 17.98 -15.85 -26.30
C VAL A 462 16.67 -16.54 -25.95
N GLU A 463 15.57 -15.87 -26.22
CA GLU A 463 14.22 -16.40 -26.12
C GLU A 463 13.70 -16.74 -27.52
N LEU A 464 13.23 -17.96 -27.71
CA LEU A 464 12.58 -18.42 -28.93
C LEU A 464 11.14 -18.77 -28.58
N SER A 465 10.20 -17.98 -29.05
CA SER A 465 8.78 -18.13 -28.74
C SER A 465 8.01 -18.63 -29.96
N PRO A 466 7.41 -19.82 -29.89
CA PRO A 466 6.61 -20.39 -30.99
C PRO A 466 5.36 -19.59 -31.32
N SER A 467 4.95 -18.70 -30.42
CA SER A 467 3.86 -17.75 -30.60
C SER A 467 4.07 -16.55 -29.68
N LEU A 468 3.28 -15.50 -29.84
CA LEU A 468 3.23 -14.39 -28.87
C LEU A 468 2.64 -14.83 -27.52
N ALA A 469 1.96 -15.97 -27.44
CA ALA A 469 1.33 -16.45 -26.22
C ALA A 469 2.33 -16.72 -25.09
N GLY A 470 3.49 -17.34 -25.39
CA GLY A 470 4.54 -17.57 -24.41
C GLY A 470 5.02 -16.28 -23.72
N SER A 471 5.31 -15.28 -24.53
CA SER A 471 5.70 -13.95 -24.04
C SER A 471 4.61 -13.24 -23.21
N LEU A 472 3.33 -13.43 -23.59
CA LEU A 472 2.21 -12.89 -22.84
C LEU A 472 2.04 -13.60 -21.49
N LEU A 473 2.21 -14.90 -21.44
CA LEU A 473 2.14 -15.68 -20.21
C LEU A 473 3.24 -15.33 -19.22
N SER A 474 4.48 -15.22 -19.69
CA SER A 474 5.61 -14.78 -18.85
C SER A 474 5.39 -13.39 -18.26
N ALA A 475 4.84 -12.45 -19.02
CA ALA A 475 4.49 -11.12 -18.52
C ALA A 475 3.40 -11.16 -17.43
N LEU A 476 2.40 -12.05 -17.56
CA LEU A 476 1.37 -12.23 -16.53
C LEU A 476 1.90 -12.84 -15.23
N GLU A 477 2.94 -13.66 -15.27
CA GLU A 477 3.53 -14.25 -14.06
C GLU A 477 4.17 -13.20 -13.16
N VAL A 478 4.64 -12.10 -13.74
CA VAL A 478 5.26 -10.98 -13.03
C VAL A 478 4.23 -9.92 -12.62
N MET A 479 3.05 -9.89 -13.26
CA MET A 479 1.98 -8.93 -12.97
C MET A 479 1.05 -9.44 -11.86
N ASP A 480 1.54 -9.58 -10.63
CA ASP A 480 0.67 -9.80 -9.49
C ASP A 480 0.00 -8.49 -9.04
N ILE A 481 -1.24 -8.61 -8.55
CA ILE A 481 -1.96 -7.45 -8.01
C ILE A 481 -1.34 -7.11 -6.65
N PRO A 482 -0.79 -5.90 -6.48
CA PRO A 482 -0.22 -5.49 -5.20
C PRO A 482 -1.27 -5.48 -4.08
N ASP A 483 -0.86 -5.79 -2.86
CA ASP A 483 -1.72 -5.81 -1.67
C ASP A 483 -2.10 -4.39 -1.17
N TYR A 484 -1.54 -3.34 -1.75
CA TYR A 484 -1.83 -1.96 -1.39
C TYR A 484 -2.97 -1.35 -2.23
N GLU A 485 -3.43 -0.19 -1.81
CA GLU A 485 -4.57 0.47 -2.42
C GLU A 485 -4.26 1.03 -3.82
N LEU A 486 -4.83 0.42 -4.85
CA LEU A 486 -4.67 0.83 -6.24
C LEU A 486 -5.73 1.86 -6.66
N SER A 487 -5.37 2.75 -7.58
CA SER A 487 -6.33 3.59 -8.30
C SER A 487 -7.29 2.76 -9.16
N ALA A 488 -8.40 3.35 -9.61
CA ALA A 488 -9.31 2.70 -10.54
C ALA A 488 -8.61 2.35 -11.86
N GLU A 489 -7.74 3.23 -12.35
CA GLU A 489 -6.93 3.01 -13.54
C GLU A 489 -5.98 1.83 -13.36
N SER A 490 -5.17 1.85 -12.30
CA SER A 490 -4.21 0.79 -12.03
C SER A 490 -4.90 -0.56 -11.83
N THR A 491 -6.00 -0.60 -11.07
CA THR A 491 -6.79 -1.82 -10.89
C THR A 491 -7.21 -2.40 -12.23
N LEU A 492 -7.67 -1.56 -13.17
CA LEU A 492 -8.06 -2.04 -14.50
C LEU A 492 -6.86 -2.45 -15.33
N SER A 493 -5.76 -1.70 -15.30
CA SER A 493 -4.55 -1.99 -16.06
C SER A 493 -3.91 -3.32 -15.67
N TYR A 494 -4.05 -3.75 -14.42
CA TYR A 494 -3.63 -5.08 -13.97
C TYR A 494 -4.55 -6.20 -14.47
N ILE A 495 -5.86 -6.00 -14.58
CA ILE A 495 -6.78 -7.09 -14.94
C ILE A 495 -7.06 -7.23 -16.42
N LEU A 496 -6.94 -6.18 -17.21
CA LEU A 496 -7.18 -6.25 -18.66
C LEU A 496 -6.32 -7.32 -19.35
N PRO A 497 -5.00 -7.42 -19.10
CA PRO A 497 -4.17 -8.50 -19.65
C PRO A 497 -4.68 -9.88 -19.25
N ASN A 498 -5.08 -10.07 -17.99
CA ASN A 498 -5.63 -11.33 -17.50
C ASN A 498 -6.90 -11.73 -18.24
N ILE A 499 -7.83 -10.78 -18.48
CA ILE A 499 -9.06 -11.02 -19.24
C ILE A 499 -8.74 -11.44 -20.67
N GLU A 500 -7.80 -10.76 -21.32
CA GLU A 500 -7.48 -11.02 -22.73
C GLU A 500 -6.76 -12.35 -22.93
N VAL A 501 -5.83 -12.68 -22.04
CA VAL A 501 -5.16 -13.99 -22.10
C VAL A 501 -6.13 -15.12 -21.80
N TYR A 502 -7.00 -14.96 -20.80
CA TYR A 502 -8.08 -15.93 -20.54
C TYR A 502 -8.97 -16.15 -21.76
N ARG A 503 -9.35 -15.07 -22.46
CA ARG A 503 -10.10 -15.11 -23.72
C ARG A 503 -9.36 -15.89 -24.80
N ALA A 504 -8.07 -15.60 -24.99
CA ALA A 504 -7.26 -16.26 -26.02
C ALA A 504 -7.12 -17.75 -25.79
N LEU A 505 -6.79 -18.18 -24.56
CA LEU A 505 -6.66 -19.58 -24.20
C LEU A 505 -7.96 -20.36 -24.38
N ASN A 506 -9.08 -19.79 -23.93
CA ASN A 506 -10.40 -20.41 -24.12
C ASN A 506 -10.77 -20.56 -25.59
N ASN A 507 -10.54 -19.53 -26.40
CA ASN A 507 -10.83 -19.56 -27.84
C ASN A 507 -9.96 -20.57 -28.59
N ALA A 508 -8.72 -20.77 -28.15
CA ALA A 508 -7.80 -21.75 -28.73
C ALA A 508 -8.02 -23.18 -28.22
N GLY A 509 -8.87 -23.39 -27.22
CA GLY A 509 -9.07 -24.73 -26.62
C GLY A 509 -7.85 -25.21 -25.82
N LEU A 510 -6.95 -24.30 -25.42
CA LEU A 510 -5.74 -24.63 -24.68
C LEU A 510 -6.05 -24.63 -23.17
N SER A 511 -5.63 -25.68 -22.47
CA SER A 511 -5.90 -25.86 -21.04
C SER A 511 -4.66 -25.58 -20.21
N ASN A 512 -4.77 -24.60 -19.30
CA ASN A 512 -3.83 -24.39 -18.21
C ASN A 512 -4.65 -24.12 -16.92
N PRO A 513 -5.00 -25.16 -16.14
CA PRO A 513 -5.89 -25.03 -14.99
C PRO A 513 -5.35 -24.09 -13.91
N GLU A 514 -4.06 -24.13 -13.59
CA GLU A 514 -3.42 -23.31 -12.56
C GLU A 514 -3.48 -21.81 -12.92
N LEU A 515 -3.12 -21.50 -14.17
CA LEU A 515 -3.23 -20.13 -14.68
C LEU A 515 -4.69 -19.67 -14.70
N SER A 516 -5.62 -20.52 -15.13
CA SER A 516 -7.06 -20.18 -15.18
C SER A 516 -7.62 -19.86 -13.79
N GLU A 517 -7.22 -20.59 -12.75
CA GLU A 517 -7.64 -20.32 -11.36
C GLU A 517 -7.09 -18.99 -10.86
N ARG A 518 -5.77 -18.74 -11.01
CA ARG A 518 -5.11 -17.49 -10.63
C ARG A 518 -5.74 -16.28 -11.33
N VAL A 519 -5.87 -16.36 -12.65
CA VAL A 519 -6.45 -15.31 -13.48
C VAL A 519 -7.89 -15.01 -13.06
N THR A 520 -8.71 -16.06 -12.83
CA THR A 520 -10.11 -15.89 -12.39
C THR A 520 -10.20 -15.23 -11.02
N LYS A 521 -9.34 -15.62 -10.07
CA LYS A 521 -9.26 -14.99 -8.74
C LYS A 521 -8.93 -13.51 -8.86
N ASN A 522 -7.89 -13.16 -9.63
CA ASN A 522 -7.44 -11.78 -9.83
C ASN A 522 -8.53 -10.91 -10.48
N ILE A 523 -9.21 -11.42 -11.51
CA ILE A 523 -10.28 -10.72 -12.19
C ILE A 523 -11.44 -10.45 -11.21
N ASN A 524 -11.89 -11.47 -10.46
CA ASN A 524 -13.02 -11.33 -9.54
C ASN A 524 -12.74 -10.31 -8.42
N ALA A 525 -11.55 -10.35 -7.83
CA ALA A 525 -11.13 -9.39 -6.80
C ALA A 525 -11.14 -7.95 -7.34
N SER A 526 -10.55 -7.75 -8.51
CA SER A 526 -10.46 -6.42 -9.12
C SER A 526 -11.81 -5.90 -9.62
N VAL A 527 -12.66 -6.76 -10.18
CA VAL A 527 -14.03 -6.38 -10.59
C VAL A 527 -14.84 -5.94 -9.37
N SER A 528 -14.74 -6.66 -8.25
CA SER A 528 -15.41 -6.27 -6.99
C SER A 528 -14.90 -4.92 -6.49
N ARG A 529 -13.59 -4.69 -6.57
CA ARG A 529 -12.98 -3.41 -6.20
C ARG A 529 -13.46 -2.27 -7.09
N LEU A 530 -13.51 -2.44 -8.40
CA LEU A 530 -14.00 -1.41 -9.32
C LEU A 530 -15.45 -1.03 -9.02
N PHE A 531 -16.30 -1.97 -8.63
CA PHE A 531 -17.67 -1.65 -8.19
C PHE A 531 -17.69 -0.83 -6.90
N TYR A 532 -16.82 -1.15 -5.95
CA TYR A 532 -16.66 -0.36 -4.73
C TYR A 532 -16.23 1.09 -5.01
N LEU A 533 -15.38 1.30 -6.02
CA LEU A 533 -14.86 2.61 -6.39
C LEU A 533 -15.84 3.45 -7.26
N GLN A 534 -17.02 2.92 -7.63
CA GLN A 534 -17.97 3.65 -8.47
C GLN A 534 -18.62 4.80 -7.69
N ASN A 535 -18.56 6.00 -8.25
CA ASN A 535 -19.18 7.19 -7.67
C ASN A 535 -20.71 7.19 -7.82
N GLN A 536 -21.38 8.07 -7.09
CA GLN A 536 -22.85 8.18 -7.11
C GLN A 536 -23.41 8.61 -8.47
N ASP A 537 -22.66 9.37 -9.25
CA ASP A 537 -23.02 9.78 -10.63
C ASP A 537 -22.91 8.63 -11.65
N GLY A 538 -22.38 7.48 -11.24
CA GLY A 538 -22.22 6.28 -12.05
C GLY A 538 -20.87 6.15 -12.73
N GLY A 539 -19.99 7.15 -12.66
CA GLY A 539 -18.63 7.12 -13.19
C GLY A 539 -17.60 6.71 -12.14
N TRP A 540 -16.32 6.90 -12.48
CA TRP A 540 -15.15 6.66 -11.60
C TRP A 540 -14.20 7.85 -11.65
N SER A 541 -13.53 8.09 -10.49
CA SER A 541 -12.38 8.98 -10.36
C SER A 541 -11.09 8.14 -10.43
N TRP A 542 -9.93 8.79 -10.57
CA TRP A 542 -8.63 8.15 -10.45
C TRP A 542 -8.50 7.42 -9.11
N TRP A 543 -8.82 8.12 -8.02
CA TRP A 543 -8.78 7.61 -6.66
C TRP A 543 -10.18 7.63 -6.06
N HIS A 544 -10.42 6.81 -5.06
CA HIS A 544 -11.67 6.89 -4.32
C HIS A 544 -11.79 8.26 -3.67
N SER A 545 -12.76 9.03 -4.11
CA SER A 545 -13.01 10.35 -3.56
C SER A 545 -14.26 10.30 -2.68
N PHE A 546 -14.10 10.67 -1.42
CA PHE A 546 -15.23 10.88 -0.53
C PHE A 546 -15.90 12.21 -0.88
N PRO A 547 -17.24 12.33 -0.71
CA PRO A 547 -17.90 13.61 -0.82
C PRO A 547 -17.21 14.65 0.08
N SER A 548 -16.78 15.76 -0.46
CA SER A 548 -16.18 16.85 0.31
C SER A 548 -17.23 17.87 0.68
N MET A 549 -17.08 18.53 1.83
CA MET A 549 -17.93 19.66 2.21
C MET A 549 -17.23 20.99 1.92
N THR A 550 -17.98 21.92 1.34
CA THR A 550 -17.51 23.30 1.25
C THR A 550 -17.50 23.97 2.63
N ILE A 551 -16.81 25.12 2.73
CA ILE A 551 -16.79 25.93 3.96
C ILE A 551 -18.22 26.39 4.33
N GLU A 552 -19.12 26.44 3.36
CA GLU A 552 -20.53 26.83 3.52
C GLU A 552 -21.44 25.64 3.88
N GLY A 553 -20.90 24.42 3.98
CA GLY A 553 -21.64 23.22 4.41
C GLY A 553 -22.37 22.49 3.27
N GLU A 554 -22.10 22.83 2.01
CA GLU A 554 -22.63 22.06 0.87
C GLU A 554 -21.80 20.79 0.67
N VAL A 555 -22.48 19.64 0.54
CA VAL A 555 -21.84 18.37 0.16
C VAL A 555 -21.55 18.42 -1.33
N VAL A 556 -20.27 18.48 -1.68
CA VAL A 556 -19.82 18.32 -3.06
C VAL A 556 -19.63 16.83 -3.32
N ALA A 557 -20.50 16.28 -4.17
CA ALA A 557 -20.38 14.90 -4.63
C ALA A 557 -19.03 14.68 -5.33
N SER A 558 -18.47 13.49 -5.19
CA SER A 558 -17.28 13.08 -5.92
C SER A 558 -17.50 13.22 -7.42
N LYS A 559 -16.63 13.97 -8.08
CA LYS A 559 -16.74 14.16 -9.53
C LYS A 559 -15.97 13.07 -10.26
N SER A 560 -16.67 12.33 -11.10
CA SER A 560 -16.05 11.31 -11.94
C SER A 560 -15.20 11.91 -13.06
N ASP A 561 -14.09 11.23 -13.39
CA ASP A 561 -13.27 11.52 -14.55
C ASP A 561 -13.86 10.82 -15.79
N PRO A 562 -14.14 11.54 -16.88
CA PRO A 562 -14.75 10.95 -18.08
C PRO A 562 -13.92 9.82 -18.70
N TYR A 563 -12.60 10.00 -18.80
CA TYR A 563 -11.72 8.99 -19.39
C TYR A 563 -11.63 7.75 -18.51
N ILE A 564 -11.37 7.91 -17.21
CA ILE A 564 -11.30 6.79 -16.28
C ILE A 564 -12.61 6.02 -16.26
N SER A 565 -13.74 6.72 -16.27
CA SER A 565 -15.07 6.10 -16.34
C SER A 565 -15.25 5.27 -17.61
N ALA A 566 -14.83 5.79 -18.77
CA ALA A 566 -14.86 5.05 -20.02
C ALA A 566 -13.91 3.86 -20.01
N TYR A 567 -12.71 4.02 -19.45
CA TYR A 567 -11.72 2.95 -19.36
C TYR A 567 -12.18 1.81 -18.45
N VAL A 568 -12.70 2.13 -17.25
CA VAL A 568 -13.28 1.12 -16.34
C VAL A 568 -14.49 0.44 -16.97
N PHE A 569 -15.39 1.19 -17.57
CA PHE A 569 -16.55 0.63 -18.27
C PHE A 569 -16.15 -0.32 -19.39
N PHE A 570 -15.13 0.04 -20.19
CA PHE A 570 -14.55 -0.82 -21.22
C PHE A 570 -14.06 -2.14 -20.64
N GLY A 571 -13.28 -2.10 -19.56
CA GLY A 571 -12.75 -3.31 -18.93
C GLY A 571 -13.82 -4.21 -18.32
N LEU A 572 -14.84 -3.62 -17.67
CA LEU A 572 -15.98 -4.37 -17.15
C LEU A 572 -16.81 -5.03 -18.25
N LEU A 573 -16.97 -4.39 -19.41
CA LEU A 573 -17.59 -5.00 -20.58
C LEU A 573 -16.76 -6.19 -21.11
N ARG A 574 -15.44 -6.06 -21.13
CA ARG A 574 -14.52 -7.16 -21.50
C ARG A 574 -14.63 -8.33 -20.52
N ALA A 575 -14.63 -8.06 -19.21
CA ALA A 575 -14.83 -9.10 -18.18
C ALA A 575 -16.16 -9.83 -18.37
N ARG A 576 -17.26 -9.10 -18.57
CA ARG A 576 -18.56 -9.67 -18.87
C ARG A 576 -18.55 -10.59 -20.10
N ASN A 577 -17.89 -10.15 -21.18
CA ASN A 577 -17.85 -10.90 -22.44
C ASN A 577 -17.09 -12.21 -22.34
N VAL A 578 -16.23 -12.39 -21.34
CA VAL A 578 -15.54 -13.67 -21.07
C VAL A 578 -16.24 -14.49 -19.97
N GLY A 579 -17.44 -14.08 -19.54
CA GLY A 579 -18.29 -14.82 -18.59
C GLY A 579 -18.01 -14.51 -17.11
N VAL A 580 -17.22 -13.46 -16.81
CA VAL A 580 -17.03 -13.00 -15.43
C VAL A 580 -18.31 -12.33 -14.93
N PRO A 581 -18.82 -12.66 -13.74
CA PRO A 581 -19.97 -12.00 -13.17
C PRO A 581 -19.71 -10.51 -12.92
N VAL A 582 -20.51 -9.64 -13.52
CA VAL A 582 -20.46 -8.20 -13.34
C VAL A 582 -21.79 -7.67 -12.84
N ASN A 583 -21.78 -6.59 -12.10
CA ASN A 583 -23.01 -5.93 -11.65
C ASN A 583 -23.62 -5.12 -12.80
N GLU A 584 -24.70 -5.64 -13.37
CA GLU A 584 -25.38 -5.02 -14.53
C GLU A 584 -25.96 -3.64 -14.20
N GLU A 585 -26.41 -3.39 -12.97
CA GLU A 585 -26.91 -2.08 -12.55
C GLU A 585 -25.77 -1.05 -12.52
N ALA A 586 -24.59 -1.43 -12.03
CA ALA A 586 -23.42 -0.57 -12.05
C ALA A 586 -22.97 -0.26 -13.48
N LEU A 587 -23.00 -1.25 -14.38
CA LEU A 587 -22.72 -1.04 -15.80
C LEU A 587 -23.75 -0.10 -16.44
N GLN A 588 -25.05 -0.25 -16.12
CA GLN A 588 -26.10 0.64 -16.63
C GLN A 588 -25.86 2.09 -16.18
N ARG A 589 -25.55 2.31 -14.89
CA ARG A 589 -25.23 3.65 -14.39
C ARG A 589 -24.04 4.27 -15.13
N ALA A 590 -22.97 3.50 -15.35
CA ALA A 590 -21.80 3.96 -16.08
C ALA A 590 -22.14 4.32 -17.54
N GLY A 591 -22.91 3.49 -18.21
CA GLY A 591 -23.39 3.76 -19.57
C GLY A 591 -24.27 5.01 -19.64
N VAL A 592 -25.10 5.29 -18.64
CA VAL A 592 -25.88 6.54 -18.53
C VAL A 592 -24.94 7.72 -18.36
N TYR A 593 -24.02 7.67 -17.39
CA TYR A 593 -23.04 8.71 -17.14
C TYR A 593 -22.27 9.09 -18.42
N LEU A 594 -21.72 8.11 -19.14
CA LEU A 594 -20.95 8.36 -20.37
C LEU A 594 -21.79 8.93 -21.51
N ARG A 595 -23.06 8.51 -21.67
CA ARG A 595 -23.97 9.06 -22.68
C ARG A 595 -24.40 10.49 -22.38
N ASP A 596 -24.50 10.86 -21.11
CA ASP A 596 -24.91 12.19 -20.69
C ASP A 596 -23.76 13.21 -20.78
N LEU A 597 -22.51 12.72 -20.92
CA LEU A 597 -21.38 13.55 -21.30
C LEU A 597 -21.55 14.02 -22.76
N LYS A 598 -22.02 15.24 -22.95
CA LYS A 598 -22.18 15.86 -24.26
C LYS A 598 -21.13 16.99 -24.45
N PRO A 599 -19.86 16.64 -24.66
CA PRO A 599 -18.81 17.64 -24.82
C PRO A 599 -19.04 18.44 -26.12
N ALA A 600 -18.95 19.75 -26.04
CA ALA A 600 -18.98 20.59 -27.22
C ALA A 600 -17.62 20.50 -27.95
N ILE A 601 -17.61 20.03 -29.18
CA ILE A 601 -16.43 20.01 -30.02
C ILE A 601 -16.36 21.35 -30.78
N THR A 602 -15.34 22.15 -30.47
CA THR A 602 -15.09 23.45 -31.06
C THR A 602 -13.66 23.55 -31.59
N ASN A 603 -13.32 24.64 -32.24
CA ASN A 603 -11.93 24.87 -32.66
C ASN A 603 -10.97 25.05 -31.48
N ASP A 604 -11.47 25.45 -30.33
CA ASP A 604 -10.68 25.65 -29.09
C ASP A 604 -10.54 24.35 -28.27
N THR A 605 -11.25 23.26 -28.61
CA THR A 605 -11.10 21.98 -27.96
C THR A 605 -9.69 21.43 -28.21
N THR A 606 -8.91 21.13 -27.17
CA THR A 606 -7.52 20.64 -27.33
C THR A 606 -7.47 19.26 -27.98
N GLY A 607 -6.35 18.91 -28.61
CA GLY A 607 -6.14 17.59 -29.19
C GLY A 607 -6.33 16.46 -28.15
N ALA A 608 -5.79 16.63 -26.94
CA ALA A 608 -5.95 15.66 -25.85
C ALA A 608 -7.42 15.48 -25.43
N ALA A 609 -8.22 16.57 -25.39
CA ALA A 609 -9.64 16.47 -25.08
C ALA A 609 -10.44 15.80 -26.22
N LEU A 610 -10.06 16.01 -27.46
CA LEU A 610 -10.64 15.28 -28.61
C LEU A 610 -10.33 13.79 -28.53
N ASP A 611 -9.10 13.42 -28.12
CA ASP A 611 -8.68 12.04 -27.95
C ASP A 611 -9.52 11.33 -26.89
N ASP A 612 -9.82 11.99 -25.77
CA ASP A 612 -10.70 11.45 -24.73
C ASP A 612 -12.13 11.23 -25.26
N ILE A 613 -12.67 12.18 -26.01
CA ILE A 613 -14.02 12.07 -26.60
C ILE A 613 -14.08 10.89 -27.59
N VAL A 614 -13.04 10.70 -28.40
CA VAL A 614 -12.96 9.55 -29.33
C VAL A 614 -13.00 8.24 -28.56
N PHE A 615 -12.21 8.11 -27.50
CA PHE A 615 -12.19 6.88 -26.70
C PHE A 615 -13.57 6.60 -26.06
N ILE A 616 -14.23 7.63 -25.52
CA ILE A 616 -15.60 7.50 -24.98
C ILE A 616 -16.57 6.99 -26.04
N GLN A 617 -16.55 7.55 -27.26
CA GLN A 617 -17.42 7.10 -28.35
C GLN A 617 -17.10 5.66 -28.79
N TYR A 618 -15.82 5.27 -28.84
CA TYR A 618 -15.41 3.91 -29.09
C TYR A 618 -15.99 2.92 -28.06
N VAL A 619 -15.90 3.28 -26.79
CA VAL A 619 -16.44 2.42 -25.70
C VAL A 619 -17.96 2.33 -25.74
N LEU A 620 -18.65 3.44 -26.00
CA LEU A 620 -20.11 3.46 -26.16
C LEU A 620 -20.59 2.64 -27.37
N THR A 621 -19.77 2.51 -28.42
CA THR A 621 -20.07 1.65 -29.57
C THR A 621 -20.18 0.18 -29.18
N GLN A 622 -19.44 -0.28 -28.15
CA GLN A 622 -19.50 -1.65 -27.66
C GLN A 622 -20.88 -2.04 -27.07
N VAL A 623 -21.71 -1.05 -26.77
CA VAL A 623 -23.09 -1.22 -26.25
C VAL A 623 -24.12 -0.55 -27.16
N ASN A 624 -23.78 -0.31 -28.41
CA ASN A 624 -24.63 0.34 -29.44
C ASN A 624 -25.22 1.70 -28.95
N SER A 625 -24.44 2.51 -28.28
CA SER A 625 -24.86 3.75 -27.65
C SER A 625 -23.99 4.97 -28.01
N SER A 626 -23.15 4.86 -29.03
CA SER A 626 -22.36 6.00 -29.54
C SER A 626 -23.26 7.04 -30.21
N ASP A 627 -22.87 8.30 -30.14
CA ASP A 627 -23.57 9.39 -30.80
C ASP A 627 -22.96 9.66 -32.18
N GLU A 628 -23.69 9.32 -33.22
CA GLU A 628 -23.25 9.50 -34.63
C GLU A 628 -22.92 10.95 -34.96
N THR A 629 -23.60 11.94 -34.36
CA THR A 629 -23.33 13.36 -34.58
C THR A 629 -21.92 13.70 -34.05
N THR A 630 -21.61 13.27 -32.85
CA THR A 630 -20.27 13.43 -32.23
C THR A 630 -19.20 12.68 -33.04
N VAL A 631 -19.46 11.46 -33.48
CA VAL A 631 -18.53 10.68 -34.32
C VAL A 631 -18.24 11.42 -35.66
N ASN A 632 -19.23 12.01 -36.30
CA ASN A 632 -19.03 12.81 -37.53
C ASN A 632 -18.18 14.05 -37.26
N GLN A 633 -18.43 14.79 -36.17
CA GLN A 633 -17.62 15.94 -35.77
C GLN A 633 -16.17 15.56 -35.45
N LEU A 634 -15.94 14.42 -34.83
CA LEU A 634 -14.61 13.91 -34.55
C LEU A 634 -13.87 13.54 -35.85
N TYR A 635 -14.56 12.96 -36.81
CA TYR A 635 -13.97 12.69 -38.13
C TYR A 635 -13.61 14.01 -38.86
N ASP A 636 -14.44 15.03 -38.80
CA ASP A 636 -14.14 16.36 -39.39
C ASP A 636 -12.91 16.99 -38.70
N ALA A 637 -12.69 16.74 -37.41
CA ALA A 637 -11.55 17.20 -36.62
C ALA A 637 -10.32 16.25 -36.66
N ARG A 638 -10.32 15.19 -37.46
CA ARG A 638 -9.34 14.09 -37.46
C ARG A 638 -7.87 14.50 -37.59
N ASP A 639 -7.60 15.64 -38.23
CA ASP A 639 -6.20 16.09 -38.39
C ASP A 639 -5.58 16.54 -37.07
N ARG A 640 -6.40 16.77 -36.05
CA ARG A 640 -6.01 17.14 -34.67
C ARG A 640 -5.94 15.94 -33.72
N LEU A 641 -6.33 14.76 -34.19
CA LEU A 641 -6.32 13.54 -33.40
C LEU A 641 -4.94 12.86 -33.39
N SER A 642 -4.57 12.26 -32.26
CA SER A 642 -3.42 11.36 -32.18
C SER A 642 -3.60 10.11 -33.04
N PRO A 643 -2.53 9.41 -33.41
CA PRO A 643 -2.63 8.13 -34.14
C PRO A 643 -3.48 7.10 -33.39
N ALA A 644 -3.39 7.03 -32.05
CA ALA A 644 -4.21 6.15 -31.23
C ALA A 644 -5.71 6.48 -31.36
N SER A 645 -6.07 7.74 -31.32
CA SER A 645 -7.45 8.17 -31.46
C SER A 645 -8.00 8.00 -32.86
N LYS A 646 -7.19 8.21 -33.90
CA LYS A 646 -7.57 7.84 -35.28
C LYS A 646 -7.88 6.35 -35.39
N ALA A 647 -7.13 5.50 -34.68
CA ALA A 647 -7.35 4.06 -34.64
C ALA A 647 -8.67 3.69 -33.94
N PHE A 648 -8.98 4.28 -32.77
CA PHE A 648 -10.28 4.10 -32.14
C PHE A 648 -11.45 4.64 -32.95
N LEU A 649 -11.27 5.77 -33.63
CA LEU A 649 -12.31 6.33 -34.53
C LEU A 649 -12.57 5.42 -35.72
N ALA A 650 -11.51 4.78 -36.26
CA ALA A 650 -11.66 3.79 -37.33
C ALA A 650 -12.44 2.56 -36.86
N LEU A 651 -12.15 2.06 -35.65
CA LEU A 651 -12.92 0.96 -35.06
C LEU A 651 -14.38 1.36 -34.80
N THR A 652 -14.63 2.58 -34.34
CA THR A 652 -15.98 3.12 -34.11
C THR A 652 -16.79 3.17 -35.41
N LEU A 653 -16.22 3.74 -36.46
CA LEU A 653 -16.88 3.83 -37.76
C LEU A 653 -17.12 2.44 -38.39
N ASN A 654 -16.14 1.54 -38.27
CA ASN A 654 -16.28 0.16 -38.75
C ASN A 654 -17.39 -0.60 -38.02
N ALA A 655 -17.53 -0.41 -36.70
CA ALA A 655 -18.59 -1.01 -35.91
C ALA A 655 -19.98 -0.48 -36.25
N LEU A 656 -20.07 0.83 -36.55
CA LEU A 656 -21.33 1.46 -37.01
C LEU A 656 -21.68 1.03 -38.42
N ASN A 657 -20.72 1.01 -39.32
CA ASN A 657 -20.89 0.59 -40.71
C ASN A 657 -19.58 0.02 -41.29
N PRO A 658 -19.43 -1.31 -41.44
CA PRO A 658 -18.23 -1.91 -42.01
C PRO A 658 -17.88 -1.48 -43.44
N ALA A 659 -18.82 -0.90 -44.18
CA ALA A 659 -18.60 -0.41 -45.53
C ALA A 659 -18.27 1.11 -45.61
N ASP A 660 -18.09 1.76 -44.44
CA ASP A 660 -17.78 3.20 -44.37
C ASP A 660 -16.40 3.49 -44.98
N ALA A 661 -16.36 4.32 -46.01
CA ALA A 661 -15.13 4.70 -46.70
C ALA A 661 -14.12 5.42 -45.80
N ARG A 662 -14.62 6.13 -44.77
CA ARG A 662 -13.79 6.87 -43.81
C ARG A 662 -12.85 5.98 -43.03
N VAL A 663 -13.20 4.69 -42.84
CA VAL A 663 -12.32 3.69 -42.20
C VAL A 663 -11.00 3.57 -43.00
N ARG A 664 -11.09 3.46 -44.33
CA ARG A 664 -9.89 3.37 -45.17
C ARG A 664 -9.07 4.65 -45.14
N ASP A 665 -9.72 5.80 -45.10
CA ASP A 665 -9.02 7.08 -45.02
C ASP A 665 -8.23 7.20 -43.72
N LEU A 666 -8.81 6.79 -42.58
CA LEU A 666 -8.14 6.78 -41.26
C LEU A 666 -7.01 5.77 -41.24
N VAL A 667 -7.21 4.55 -41.73
CA VAL A 667 -6.15 3.53 -41.81
C VAL A 667 -4.98 4.05 -42.63
N SER A 668 -5.22 4.66 -43.79
CA SER A 668 -4.15 5.23 -44.62
C SER A 668 -3.43 6.39 -43.94
N ASN A 669 -4.15 7.24 -43.20
CA ASN A 669 -3.55 8.29 -42.37
C ASN A 669 -2.63 7.72 -41.29
N ILE A 670 -3.07 6.67 -40.61
CA ILE A 670 -2.28 5.96 -39.55
C ILE A 670 -1.02 5.35 -40.18
N GLU A 671 -1.15 4.62 -41.29
CA GLU A 671 -0.01 4.04 -41.99
C GLU A 671 1.01 5.08 -42.43
N SER A 672 0.53 6.23 -42.95
CA SER A 672 1.41 7.32 -43.38
C SER A 672 2.14 8.01 -42.22
N ALA A 673 1.61 7.95 -41.02
CA ALA A 673 2.20 8.51 -39.81
C ALA A 673 3.19 7.53 -39.11
N ALA A 674 3.35 6.30 -39.63
CA ALA A 674 4.25 5.32 -39.03
C ALA A 674 5.71 5.75 -39.14
N ILE A 675 6.43 5.70 -38.03
CA ILE A 675 7.88 5.86 -37.99
C ILE A 675 8.49 4.48 -38.23
N LEU A 676 9.15 4.35 -39.39
CA LEU A 676 9.69 3.08 -39.88
C LEU A 676 11.19 2.99 -39.66
N THR A 677 11.64 1.87 -39.14
CA THR A 677 13.06 1.45 -39.18
C THR A 677 13.23 0.30 -40.18
N SER A 678 14.44 -0.19 -40.33
CA SER A 678 14.70 -1.38 -41.20
C SER A 678 13.92 -2.63 -40.77
N SER A 679 13.51 -2.70 -39.52
CA SER A 679 12.93 -3.92 -38.94
C SER A 679 11.67 -3.71 -38.10
N SER A 680 11.30 -2.46 -37.79
CA SER A 680 10.17 -2.16 -36.88
C SER A 680 9.37 -0.94 -37.35
N ALA A 681 8.20 -0.75 -36.74
CA ALA A 681 7.36 0.42 -36.92
C ALA A 681 6.78 0.86 -35.58
N HIS A 682 6.61 2.16 -35.36
CA HIS A 682 5.94 2.70 -34.19
C HIS A 682 5.26 4.03 -34.50
N TRP A 683 4.46 4.52 -33.56
CA TRP A 683 3.79 5.81 -33.61
C TRP A 683 4.01 6.58 -32.33
N GLU A 684 4.22 7.87 -32.47
CA GLU A 684 4.34 8.81 -31.36
C GLU A 684 3.09 9.67 -31.23
N THR A 685 2.79 10.11 -30.02
CA THR A 685 1.75 11.09 -29.77
C THR A 685 2.33 12.49 -29.98
N PRO A 686 1.70 13.35 -30.84
CA PRO A 686 2.13 14.73 -30.99
C PRO A 686 2.13 15.50 -29.67
N GLY A 687 3.09 16.45 -29.49
CA GLY A 687 3.26 17.19 -28.23
C GLY A 687 2.01 17.93 -27.74
N GLU A 688 1.17 18.43 -28.65
CA GLU A 688 -0.12 19.09 -28.35
C GLU A 688 -1.19 18.11 -27.80
N ASN A 689 -1.01 16.79 -28.03
CA ASN A 689 -1.86 15.72 -27.55
C ASN A 689 -1.23 14.97 -26.36
N LEU A 690 -0.04 15.38 -25.91
CA LEU A 690 0.60 14.72 -24.77
C LEU A 690 -0.28 14.84 -23.54
N SER A 691 -0.56 13.68 -22.97
CA SER A 691 -1.22 13.49 -21.69
C SER A 691 -0.40 12.47 -20.92
N THR A 692 -0.76 12.19 -19.68
CA THR A 692 -0.14 11.11 -18.89
C THR A 692 -0.21 9.74 -19.58
N ARG A 693 -0.96 9.60 -20.68
CA ARG A 693 -1.18 8.38 -21.45
C ARG A 693 -0.49 8.39 -22.82
N GLY A 694 0.20 9.46 -23.18
CA GLY A 694 0.76 9.68 -24.52
C GLY A 694 2.07 8.96 -24.79
N SER A 695 2.37 7.82 -24.16
CA SER A 695 3.60 7.07 -24.40
C SER A 695 3.64 6.48 -25.82
N THR A 696 4.82 6.33 -26.38
CA THR A 696 5.05 5.66 -27.66
C THR A 696 4.56 4.21 -27.63
N ILE A 697 4.70 3.53 -26.49
CA ILE A 697 4.21 2.16 -26.28
C ILE A 697 2.69 2.12 -26.36
N TYR A 698 2.00 3.00 -25.64
CA TYR A 698 0.54 3.09 -25.68
C TYR A 698 0.04 3.37 -27.10
N THR A 699 0.57 4.41 -27.75
CA THR A 699 0.11 4.82 -29.07
C THR A 699 0.32 3.71 -30.09
N THR A 700 1.49 3.07 -30.10
CA THR A 700 1.78 1.92 -30.97
C THR A 700 0.85 0.74 -30.67
N SER A 701 0.60 0.46 -29.40
CA SER A 701 -0.27 -0.63 -28.97
C SER A 701 -1.71 -0.45 -29.42
N VAL A 702 -2.28 0.74 -29.26
CA VAL A 702 -3.66 1.03 -29.71
C VAL A 702 -3.78 0.91 -31.23
N VAL A 703 -2.77 1.39 -31.97
CA VAL A 703 -2.74 1.23 -33.44
C VAL A 703 -2.67 -0.24 -33.83
N VAL A 704 -1.79 -1.04 -33.22
CA VAL A 704 -1.69 -2.49 -33.45
C VAL A 704 -3.01 -3.18 -33.12
N TYR A 705 -3.61 -2.86 -31.98
CA TYR A 705 -4.91 -3.39 -31.57
C TYR A 705 -6.00 -3.14 -32.59
N ALA A 706 -6.09 -1.92 -33.14
CA ALA A 706 -7.09 -1.56 -34.10
C ALA A 706 -6.83 -2.18 -35.50
N LEU A 707 -5.60 -2.05 -36.00
CA LEU A 707 -5.25 -2.59 -37.32
C LEU A 707 -5.33 -4.12 -37.36
N SER A 708 -5.01 -4.81 -36.25
CA SER A 708 -5.18 -6.26 -36.18
C SER A 708 -6.62 -6.70 -36.34
N GLN A 709 -7.60 -5.88 -35.97
CA GLN A 709 -9.03 -6.15 -36.15
C GLN A 709 -9.54 -5.71 -37.51
N LEU A 710 -9.01 -4.62 -38.09
CA LEU A 710 -9.45 -4.06 -39.35
C LEU A 710 -8.78 -4.71 -40.55
N ASP A 711 -7.49 -5.05 -40.46
CA ASP A 711 -6.68 -5.67 -41.50
C ASP A 711 -5.50 -6.44 -40.87
N ALA A 712 -5.75 -7.65 -40.39
CA ALA A 712 -4.72 -8.51 -39.77
C ALA A 712 -3.55 -8.88 -40.72
N ALA A 713 -3.71 -8.73 -42.03
CA ALA A 713 -2.66 -9.00 -42.98
C ALA A 713 -1.71 -7.81 -43.20
N ASN A 714 -1.98 -6.69 -42.58
CA ASN A 714 -1.22 -5.45 -42.75
C ASN A 714 0.25 -5.61 -42.31
N GLN A 715 1.18 -5.31 -43.21
CA GLN A 715 2.62 -5.47 -42.97
C GLN A 715 3.14 -4.55 -41.88
N VAL A 716 2.53 -3.37 -41.69
CA VAL A 716 2.92 -2.41 -40.66
C VAL A 716 2.61 -2.95 -39.26
N VAL A 717 1.51 -3.70 -39.09
CA VAL A 717 1.18 -4.40 -37.84
C VAL A 717 2.30 -5.34 -37.41
N PHE A 718 2.81 -6.10 -38.37
CA PHE A 718 3.91 -7.02 -38.10
C PHE A 718 5.17 -6.30 -37.59
N ASN A 719 5.55 -5.21 -38.25
CA ASN A 719 6.69 -4.40 -37.83
C ASN A 719 6.47 -3.73 -36.47
N ALA A 720 5.23 -3.34 -36.17
CA ALA A 720 4.88 -2.74 -34.87
C ALA A 720 4.86 -3.78 -33.74
N VAL A 721 4.43 -5.00 -33.99
CA VAL A 721 4.56 -6.11 -33.03
C VAL A 721 6.03 -6.35 -32.67
N ARG A 722 6.93 -6.28 -33.64
CA ARG A 722 8.39 -6.38 -33.40
C ARG A 722 8.89 -5.23 -32.52
N TYR A 723 8.40 -4.02 -32.78
CA TYR A 723 8.74 -2.87 -31.93
C TYR A 723 8.33 -3.10 -30.48
N LEU A 724 7.07 -3.47 -30.23
CA LEU A 724 6.57 -3.76 -28.89
C LEU A 724 7.36 -4.88 -28.21
N ALA A 725 7.66 -5.95 -28.92
CA ALA A 725 8.43 -7.07 -28.37
C ALA A 725 9.87 -6.69 -27.99
N ALA A 726 10.51 -5.81 -28.77
CA ALA A 726 11.89 -5.35 -28.53
C ALA A 726 12.00 -4.30 -27.41
N HIS A 727 10.93 -3.62 -27.04
CA HIS A 727 10.92 -2.55 -26.03
C HIS A 727 10.40 -3.01 -24.66
N ARG A 728 10.47 -4.32 -24.38
CA ARG A 728 10.21 -4.87 -23.04
C ARG A 728 11.43 -4.70 -22.14
N ASN A 729 11.19 -4.48 -20.85
CA ASN A 729 12.24 -4.46 -19.84
C ASN A 729 12.73 -5.89 -19.50
N THR A 730 13.66 -6.02 -18.58
CA THR A 730 14.23 -7.31 -18.15
C THR A 730 13.22 -8.27 -17.52
N GLN A 731 12.07 -7.77 -17.07
CA GLN A 731 10.96 -8.55 -16.53
C GLN A 731 9.95 -8.96 -17.62
N GLY A 732 10.15 -8.55 -18.87
CA GLY A 732 9.23 -8.84 -19.98
C GLY A 732 8.03 -7.88 -20.08
N LEU A 733 8.03 -6.80 -19.31
CA LEU A 733 6.97 -5.78 -19.23
C LEU A 733 7.40 -4.48 -19.92
N TRP A 734 6.49 -3.52 -20.00
CA TRP A 734 6.74 -2.13 -20.40
C TRP A 734 6.73 -1.22 -19.17
N SER A 735 7.07 0.05 -19.35
CA SER A 735 7.37 0.96 -18.22
C SER A 735 6.22 1.28 -17.27
N MET A 736 4.96 1.21 -17.74
CA MET A 736 3.77 1.63 -16.96
C MET A 736 2.67 0.58 -17.01
N GLY A 737 1.83 0.49 -15.97
CA GLY A 737 0.70 -0.45 -15.91
C GLY A 737 -0.26 -0.28 -17.10
N HIS A 738 -0.56 0.94 -17.49
CA HIS A 738 -1.38 1.28 -18.64
C HIS A 738 -0.75 0.81 -19.97
N ASP A 739 0.57 1.01 -20.14
CA ASP A 739 1.30 0.51 -21.30
C ASP A 739 1.27 -1.02 -21.38
N ASN A 740 1.47 -1.69 -20.24
CA ASN A 740 1.38 -3.14 -20.14
C ASN A 740 0.01 -3.65 -20.60
N ALA A 741 -1.07 -3.03 -20.11
CA ALA A 741 -2.43 -3.42 -20.47
C ALA A 741 -2.66 -3.33 -21.99
N TRP A 742 -2.36 -2.20 -22.59
CA TRP A 742 -2.59 -2.00 -24.01
C TRP A 742 -1.64 -2.79 -24.90
N ALA A 743 -0.37 -2.93 -24.52
CA ALA A 743 0.59 -3.74 -25.29
C ALA A 743 0.19 -5.21 -25.28
N MET A 744 -0.22 -5.76 -24.15
CA MET A 744 -0.69 -7.13 -24.06
C MET A 744 -2.00 -7.35 -24.83
N MET A 745 -2.94 -6.42 -24.79
CA MET A 745 -4.15 -6.45 -25.61
C MET A 745 -3.83 -6.43 -27.09
N ALA A 746 -2.92 -5.56 -27.52
CA ALA A 746 -2.49 -5.44 -28.90
C ALA A 746 -1.83 -6.72 -29.43
N LEU A 747 -0.88 -7.26 -28.65
CA LEU A 747 -0.20 -8.49 -29.01
C LEU A 747 -1.16 -9.69 -29.05
N ASN A 748 -2.16 -9.72 -28.15
CA ASN A 748 -3.18 -10.75 -28.16
C ASN A 748 -4.07 -10.66 -29.42
N GLU A 749 -4.54 -9.50 -29.83
CA GLU A 749 -5.29 -9.33 -31.06
C GLU A 749 -4.44 -9.67 -32.30
N ALA A 750 -3.18 -9.26 -32.31
CA ALA A 750 -2.26 -9.60 -33.38
C ALA A 750 -2.03 -11.13 -33.48
N MET A 751 -1.83 -11.79 -32.35
CA MET A 751 -1.67 -13.25 -32.26
C MET A 751 -2.88 -14.01 -32.82
N ILE A 752 -4.08 -13.58 -32.46
CA ILE A 752 -5.34 -14.14 -32.98
C ILE A 752 -5.42 -13.89 -34.50
N GLY A 753 -5.19 -12.67 -34.94
CA GLY A 753 -5.23 -12.29 -36.37
C GLY A 753 -4.17 -12.98 -37.21
N PHE A 754 -3.03 -13.32 -36.62
CA PHE A 754 -1.94 -14.05 -37.28
C PHE A 754 -2.14 -15.57 -37.30
N GLY A 755 -3.03 -16.10 -36.46
CA GLY A 755 -3.25 -17.55 -36.37
C GLY A 755 -2.14 -18.28 -35.62
N ASP A 756 -1.35 -17.62 -34.79
CA ASP A 756 -0.17 -18.18 -34.12
C ASP A 756 -0.49 -19.29 -33.12
N LEU A 757 -1.73 -19.35 -32.61
CA LEU A 757 -2.17 -20.44 -31.73
C LEU A 757 -2.31 -21.78 -32.41
N ASN A 758 -2.29 -21.81 -33.74
CA ASN A 758 -2.33 -23.03 -34.55
C ASN A 758 -0.96 -23.37 -35.18
N ALA A 759 0.13 -22.96 -34.53
CA ALA A 759 1.48 -23.17 -35.05
C ALA A 759 1.84 -24.66 -35.17
N ASP A 760 2.49 -25.03 -36.30
CA ASP A 760 2.96 -26.37 -36.60
C ASP A 760 4.22 -26.24 -37.49
N PHE A 761 5.43 -26.38 -36.91
CA PHE A 761 6.71 -26.24 -37.59
C PHE A 761 7.87 -26.73 -36.72
N THR A 762 9.05 -26.96 -37.35
CA THR A 762 10.31 -27.21 -36.63
C THR A 762 11.26 -26.02 -36.78
N PHE A 763 12.17 -25.86 -35.82
CA PHE A 763 13.18 -24.82 -35.87
C PHE A 763 14.52 -25.26 -35.25
N ASN A 764 15.60 -24.56 -35.63
CA ASN A 764 16.92 -24.74 -35.06
C ASN A 764 17.62 -23.38 -34.90
N ALA A 765 18.28 -23.17 -33.77
CA ALA A 765 19.08 -21.99 -33.48
C ALA A 765 20.53 -22.38 -33.17
N THR A 766 21.48 -21.64 -33.72
CA THR A 766 22.91 -21.84 -33.50
C THR A 766 23.57 -20.50 -33.13
N LEU A 767 24.59 -20.56 -32.27
CA LEU A 767 25.44 -19.41 -31.97
C LEU A 767 26.88 -19.72 -32.37
N ASN A 768 27.48 -18.91 -33.24
CA ASN A 768 28.81 -19.12 -33.81
C ASN A 768 28.99 -20.53 -34.46
N GLY A 769 27.91 -21.09 -35.01
CA GLY A 769 27.86 -22.42 -35.58
C GLY A 769 27.70 -23.58 -34.59
N GLY A 770 27.78 -23.30 -33.28
CA GLY A 770 27.43 -24.30 -32.23
C GLY A 770 25.92 -24.35 -31.96
N PRO A 771 25.38 -25.52 -31.60
CA PRO A 771 23.96 -25.67 -31.34
C PRO A 771 23.55 -24.84 -30.08
N LEU A 772 22.45 -24.10 -30.15
CA LEU A 772 21.91 -23.32 -29.08
C LEU A 772 20.55 -23.85 -28.59
N ALA A 773 19.61 -24.01 -29.52
CA ALA A 773 18.28 -24.53 -29.24
C ALA A 773 17.67 -25.16 -30.49
N ASN A 774 16.76 -26.10 -30.32
CA ASN A 774 15.91 -26.63 -31.38
C ASN A 774 14.54 -27.02 -30.82
N GLY A 775 13.54 -27.11 -31.65
CA GLY A 775 12.19 -27.50 -31.24
C GLY A 775 11.32 -27.97 -32.37
N ASP A 776 10.31 -28.78 -31.99
CA ASP A 776 9.18 -29.18 -32.80
C ASP A 776 7.93 -28.57 -32.14
N VAL A 777 7.24 -27.72 -32.85
CA VAL A 777 6.16 -26.90 -32.32
C VAL A 777 4.82 -27.42 -32.82
N SER A 778 3.98 -27.92 -31.91
CA SER A 778 2.59 -28.28 -32.17
C SER A 778 1.76 -28.30 -30.89
N GLY A 779 0.45 -28.13 -31.01
CA GLY A 779 -0.47 -28.15 -29.84
C GLY A 779 -0.08 -27.22 -28.71
N ASN A 780 -0.03 -27.72 -27.48
CA ASN A 780 0.30 -26.89 -26.29
C ASN A 780 1.74 -26.35 -26.28
N GLN A 781 2.65 -26.86 -27.12
CA GLN A 781 4.02 -26.37 -27.22
C GLN A 781 4.06 -24.91 -27.72
N VAL A 782 3.01 -24.44 -28.39
CA VAL A 782 2.87 -23.02 -28.81
C VAL A 782 2.87 -22.02 -27.62
N LEU A 783 2.59 -22.51 -26.42
CA LEU A 783 2.55 -21.68 -25.19
C LEU A 783 3.91 -21.57 -24.46
N THR A 784 4.88 -22.42 -24.82
CA THR A 784 6.11 -22.56 -24.06
C THR A 784 7.28 -21.93 -24.82
N PRO A 785 7.82 -20.77 -24.38
CA PRO A 785 9.05 -20.23 -24.92
C PRO A 785 10.25 -21.11 -24.55
N ILE A 786 11.25 -21.12 -25.40
CA ILE A 786 12.52 -21.79 -25.17
C ILE A 786 13.57 -20.73 -24.89
N ASN A 787 14.10 -20.75 -23.68
CA ASN A 787 15.11 -19.80 -23.21
C ASN A 787 16.49 -20.44 -23.17
N SER A 788 17.50 -19.74 -23.67
CA SER A 788 18.90 -20.14 -23.65
C SER A 788 19.75 -18.96 -23.18
N THR A 789 20.51 -19.15 -22.09
CA THR A 789 21.46 -18.17 -21.60
C THR A 789 22.88 -18.59 -21.92
N VAL A 790 23.63 -17.71 -22.56
CA VAL A 790 25.06 -17.90 -22.87
C VAL A 790 25.88 -16.95 -22.03
N PRO A 791 26.71 -17.45 -21.10
CA PRO A 791 27.60 -16.61 -20.29
C PRO A 791 28.52 -15.75 -21.15
N LEU A 792 28.91 -14.57 -20.64
CA LEU A 792 29.75 -13.61 -21.35
C LEU A 792 31.07 -14.20 -21.82
N GLU A 793 31.65 -15.11 -21.03
CA GLU A 793 32.96 -15.75 -21.29
C GLU A 793 32.94 -16.65 -22.54
N LEU A 794 31.74 -17.12 -22.94
CA LEU A 794 31.56 -17.93 -24.14
C LEU A 794 31.31 -17.11 -25.42
N LEU A 795 31.16 -15.80 -25.27
CA LEU A 795 31.02 -14.88 -26.38
C LEU A 795 32.37 -14.39 -26.87
N SER A 796 32.51 -14.27 -28.19
CA SER A 796 33.73 -13.73 -28.78
C SER A 796 33.87 -12.22 -28.46
N PRO A 797 34.95 -11.80 -27.75
CA PRO A 797 35.07 -10.39 -27.34
C PRO A 797 35.45 -9.44 -28.48
N ASN A 798 36.21 -9.93 -29.47
CA ASN A 798 36.84 -9.10 -30.53
C ASN A 798 36.22 -9.33 -31.92
N SER A 799 35.25 -10.25 -32.04
CA SER A 799 34.54 -10.53 -33.28
C SER A 799 33.05 -10.62 -33.05
N PRO A 800 32.25 -10.36 -34.09
CA PRO A 800 30.80 -10.52 -33.96
C PRO A 800 30.43 -11.96 -33.62
N ASN A 801 29.46 -12.14 -32.71
CA ASN A 801 28.81 -13.41 -32.46
C ASN A 801 27.61 -13.52 -33.38
N LEU A 802 27.49 -14.63 -34.09
CA LEU A 802 26.47 -14.86 -35.12
C LEU A 802 25.40 -15.79 -34.55
N LEU A 803 24.23 -15.22 -34.20
CA LEU A 803 23.06 -16.02 -33.88
C LEU A 803 22.28 -16.30 -35.17
N THR A 804 22.21 -17.58 -35.56
CA THR A 804 21.50 -18.00 -36.75
C THR A 804 20.27 -18.84 -36.32
N ILE A 805 19.08 -18.39 -36.71
CA ILE A 805 17.82 -19.05 -36.43
C ILE A 805 17.22 -19.49 -37.76
N THR A 806 16.91 -20.79 -37.88
CA THR A 806 16.26 -21.38 -39.04
C THR A 806 14.93 -21.99 -38.66
N ARG A 807 13.95 -21.88 -39.52
CA ARG A 807 12.63 -22.47 -39.39
C ARG A 807 12.24 -23.16 -40.66
N ASP A 808 11.66 -24.35 -40.53
CA ASP A 808 11.07 -25.09 -41.66
C ASP A 808 9.70 -24.53 -42.05
N ASP A 809 9.15 -24.98 -43.15
CA ASP A 809 7.80 -24.56 -43.57
C ASP A 809 6.73 -25.12 -42.63
N GLY A 810 5.59 -24.40 -42.53
CA GLY A 810 4.48 -24.78 -41.66
C GLY A 810 3.66 -23.58 -41.21
N LEU A 811 2.62 -23.81 -40.38
CA LEU A 811 1.72 -22.77 -39.87
C LEU A 811 2.36 -22.00 -38.72
N GLY A 812 1.89 -20.77 -38.47
CA GLY A 812 2.33 -19.91 -37.37
C GLY A 812 3.64 -19.19 -37.67
N ARG A 813 4.22 -18.62 -36.64
CA ARG A 813 5.48 -17.85 -36.65
C ARG A 813 6.39 -18.26 -35.51
N LEU A 814 7.71 -18.18 -35.72
CA LEU A 814 8.70 -18.25 -34.65
C LEU A 814 9.18 -16.84 -34.34
N TYR A 815 8.87 -16.35 -33.15
CA TYR A 815 9.40 -15.11 -32.61
C TYR A 815 10.71 -15.36 -31.87
N TYR A 816 11.62 -14.40 -31.92
CA TYR A 816 12.86 -14.49 -31.16
C TYR A 816 13.22 -13.12 -30.57
N ASN A 817 13.83 -13.16 -29.42
CA ASN A 817 14.45 -12.02 -28.74
C ASN A 817 15.84 -12.43 -28.27
N ALA A 818 16.84 -11.61 -28.56
CA ALA A 818 18.20 -11.82 -28.10
C ALA A 818 18.66 -10.59 -27.35
N THR A 819 18.89 -10.74 -26.06
CA THR A 819 19.24 -9.67 -25.12
C THR A 819 20.66 -9.89 -24.64
N LEU A 820 21.59 -9.07 -25.10
CA LEU A 820 22.94 -9.01 -24.54
C LEU A 820 22.91 -8.12 -23.32
N LYS A 821 23.04 -8.70 -22.13
CA LYS A 821 23.19 -8.00 -20.86
C LYS A 821 24.67 -7.90 -20.55
N VAL A 822 25.14 -6.72 -20.22
CA VAL A 822 26.55 -6.47 -19.84
C VAL A 822 26.60 -5.51 -18.66
N ASN A 823 27.58 -5.73 -17.79
CA ASN A 823 27.86 -4.84 -16.69
C ASN A 823 28.99 -3.87 -17.09
N ARG A 824 28.66 -2.60 -17.15
CA ARG A 824 29.63 -1.52 -17.42
C ARG A 824 30.22 -1.05 -16.11
N PRO A 825 31.56 -0.95 -15.95
CA PRO A 825 32.14 -0.31 -14.79
C PRO A 825 31.60 1.10 -14.59
N VAL A 826 31.28 1.46 -13.35
CA VAL A 826 30.61 2.75 -13.06
C VAL A 826 31.54 3.94 -13.41
N GLU A 827 32.84 3.75 -13.33
CA GLU A 827 33.86 4.76 -13.72
C GLU A 827 33.82 5.12 -15.21
N ASP A 828 33.27 4.22 -16.04
CA ASP A 828 33.08 4.43 -17.49
C ASP A 828 31.71 5.02 -17.81
N VAL A 829 30.84 5.24 -16.81
CA VAL A 829 29.49 5.79 -16.99
C VAL A 829 29.53 7.30 -16.89
N GLU A 830 29.24 7.98 -18.00
CA GLU A 830 29.07 9.43 -17.98
C GLU A 830 27.66 9.81 -17.50
N PRO A 831 27.51 10.96 -16.81
CA PRO A 831 26.19 11.48 -16.46
C PRO A 831 25.29 11.59 -17.69
N LEU A 832 24.08 11.08 -17.59
CA LEU A 832 23.08 11.15 -18.65
C LEU A 832 22.02 12.20 -18.27
N ASP A 833 21.80 13.16 -19.16
CA ASP A 833 20.72 14.13 -19.08
C ASP A 833 19.78 13.92 -20.28
N SER A 834 18.58 13.47 -19.99
CA SER A 834 17.52 13.29 -20.99
C SER A 834 16.34 14.26 -20.76
N GLY A 835 16.64 15.46 -20.24
CA GLY A 835 15.66 16.51 -19.94
C GLY A 835 15.37 16.64 -18.45
N MET A 836 15.87 15.74 -17.60
CA MET A 836 15.87 15.84 -16.14
C MET A 836 17.29 15.70 -15.64
N GLN A 837 17.75 16.65 -14.83
CA GLN A 837 19.10 16.66 -14.29
C GLN A 837 19.06 16.45 -12.78
N ILE A 838 19.92 15.56 -12.28
CA ILE A 838 20.11 15.31 -10.86
C ILE A 838 21.57 15.49 -10.46
N GLU A 839 21.80 16.21 -9.38
CA GLU A 839 23.12 16.38 -8.78
C GLU A 839 23.07 15.91 -7.33
N ARG A 840 24.14 15.21 -6.89
CA ARG A 840 24.29 14.73 -5.52
C ARG A 840 25.52 15.33 -4.86
N ALA A 841 25.37 15.80 -3.63
CA ALA A 841 26.46 16.25 -2.79
C ALA A 841 26.35 15.68 -1.37
N TYR A 842 27.46 15.27 -0.79
CA TYR A 842 27.54 14.87 0.62
C TYR A 842 28.04 16.03 1.48
N CYS A 843 27.35 16.30 2.59
CA CYS A 843 27.64 17.41 3.48
C CYS A 843 27.70 16.96 4.94
N SER A 844 28.48 17.66 5.76
CA SER A 844 28.38 17.53 7.21
C SER A 844 27.16 18.28 7.74
N ILE A 845 26.49 17.73 8.76
CA ILE A 845 25.31 18.37 9.39
C ILE A 845 25.66 19.76 9.94
N ALA A 846 26.89 19.97 10.41
CA ALA A 846 27.34 21.27 10.93
C ALA A 846 27.38 22.36 9.85
N GLN A 847 27.66 22.03 8.59
CA GLN A 847 27.72 22.99 7.48
C GLN A 847 26.32 23.46 7.07
N ARG A 848 25.30 22.62 7.19
CA ARG A 848 23.91 22.95 6.82
C ARG A 848 23.30 24.02 7.74
N LYS A 849 23.72 24.14 9.01
CA LYS A 849 23.22 25.18 9.94
C LYS A 849 23.77 26.57 9.66
N ALA A 850 24.87 26.66 8.90
CA ALA A 850 25.59 27.92 8.66
C ALA A 850 25.27 28.58 7.31
N ASP A 851 24.68 27.82 6.37
CA ASP A 851 24.52 28.28 4.98
C ASP A 851 23.12 27.95 4.44
N THR A 852 22.36 28.98 4.11
CA THR A 852 21.05 28.89 3.46
C THR A 852 21.16 28.66 1.94
N GLN A 853 22.37 28.63 1.39
CA GLN A 853 22.60 28.56 -0.06
C GLN A 853 23.08 27.17 -0.57
N GLY A 854 23.10 26.16 0.24
CA GLY A 854 23.49 24.82 -0.16
C GLY A 854 24.70 24.26 0.55
N CYS A 855 24.94 22.99 0.36
CA CYS A 855 26.06 22.32 1.01
C CYS A 855 27.37 22.41 0.19
N THR A 856 28.46 22.64 0.85
CA THR A 856 29.79 22.49 0.20
C THR A 856 30.05 20.98 0.06
N ALA A 857 30.10 20.50 -1.19
CA ALA A 857 30.39 19.10 -1.47
C ALA A 857 31.72 18.66 -0.85
N LEU A 858 31.72 17.56 -0.14
CA LEU A 858 32.92 16.94 0.39
C LEU A 858 33.58 16.13 -0.72
N SER A 859 34.85 16.42 -1.01
CA SER A 859 35.65 15.66 -2.00
C SER A 859 36.00 14.25 -1.51
N THR A 860 36.04 14.05 -0.20
CA THR A 860 36.24 12.78 0.49
C THR A 860 35.43 12.78 1.79
N VAL A 861 34.69 11.72 2.03
CA VAL A 861 33.91 11.55 3.26
C VAL A 861 34.66 10.56 4.15
N GLN A 862 35.28 11.06 5.25
CA GLN A 862 35.72 10.19 6.33
C GLN A 862 34.57 10.02 7.31
N LEU A 863 33.94 8.84 7.30
CA LEU A 863 32.89 8.47 8.22
C LEU A 863 33.48 8.08 9.57
N ALA A 864 33.36 8.95 10.57
CA ALA A 864 33.48 8.50 11.95
C ALA A 864 32.21 7.82 12.38
N SER A 865 32.26 6.63 13.01
CA SER A 865 31.12 5.97 13.57
C SER A 865 30.29 6.93 14.44
N ASN A 866 28.97 6.93 14.30
CA ASN A 866 28.00 7.78 14.96
C ASN A 866 27.97 9.28 14.54
N ARG A 867 28.51 9.65 13.40
CA ARG A 867 28.29 10.98 12.85
C ARG A 867 27.45 10.87 11.57
N PRO A 868 26.19 11.34 11.60
CA PRO A 868 25.37 11.36 10.41
C PRO A 868 25.93 12.35 9.39
N ILE A 869 25.81 12.02 8.11
CA ILE A 869 26.08 12.88 6.95
C ILE A 869 24.76 13.13 6.23
N THR A 870 24.68 14.24 5.51
CA THR A 870 23.52 14.54 4.67
C THR A 870 23.89 14.31 3.21
N ALA A 871 23.13 13.49 2.51
CA ALA A 871 23.11 13.48 1.05
C ALA A 871 22.10 14.54 0.58
N GLN A 872 22.57 15.53 -0.18
CA GLN A 872 21.73 16.55 -0.79
C GLN A 872 21.56 16.22 -2.26
N LEU A 873 20.33 16.00 -2.69
CA LEU A 873 19.98 15.80 -4.08
C LEU A 873 19.37 17.10 -4.62
N THR A 874 19.90 17.57 -5.75
CA THR A 874 19.35 18.72 -6.48
C THR A 874 18.79 18.23 -7.79
N LEU A 875 17.46 18.30 -7.94
CA LEU A 875 16.74 17.91 -9.14
C LEU A 875 16.38 19.16 -9.93
N THR A 876 16.78 19.20 -11.20
CA THR A 876 16.41 20.27 -12.13
C THR A 876 15.49 19.71 -13.20
N LEU A 877 14.29 20.26 -13.29
CA LEU A 877 13.26 19.88 -14.25
C LEU A 877 13.02 21.00 -15.26
N PRO A 878 12.82 20.71 -16.55
CA PRO A 878 12.63 21.72 -17.59
C PRO A 878 11.24 22.37 -17.56
N HIS A 879 10.27 21.71 -16.93
CA HIS A 879 8.89 22.16 -16.78
C HIS A 879 8.25 21.46 -15.59
N ASP A 880 7.05 21.87 -15.19
CA ASP A 880 6.27 21.21 -14.15
C ASP A 880 6.07 19.74 -14.53
N SER A 881 6.52 18.85 -13.64
CA SER A 881 6.47 17.40 -13.85
C SER A 881 5.80 16.73 -12.66
N TYR A 882 4.94 15.77 -12.95
CA TYR A 882 4.15 15.03 -11.95
C TYR A 882 4.65 13.59 -11.85
N TYR A 883 4.52 13.00 -10.65
CA TYR A 883 4.92 11.61 -10.37
C TYR A 883 6.39 11.32 -10.66
N VAL A 884 7.25 12.28 -10.34
CA VAL A 884 8.70 12.13 -10.48
C VAL A 884 9.22 11.24 -9.36
N MET A 885 9.86 10.13 -9.73
CA MET A 885 10.56 9.26 -8.80
C MET A 885 12.06 9.60 -8.82
N VAL A 886 12.63 9.77 -7.63
CA VAL A 886 14.08 9.98 -7.43
C VAL A 886 14.60 8.79 -6.64
N GLU A 887 15.62 8.12 -7.20
CA GLU A 887 16.25 6.95 -6.61
C GLU A 887 17.72 7.29 -6.33
N ASP A 888 18.19 7.02 -5.12
CA ASP A 888 19.55 7.28 -4.69
C ASP A 888 20.09 6.15 -3.84
N PHE A 889 21.25 5.62 -4.21
CA PHE A 889 21.88 4.51 -3.52
C PHE A 889 22.81 4.97 -2.41
N ILE A 890 22.72 4.33 -1.25
CA ILE A 890 23.59 4.62 -0.12
C ILE A 890 24.94 3.93 -0.27
N PRO A 891 26.05 4.55 0.21
CA PRO A 891 27.34 3.88 0.27
C PRO A 891 27.33 2.68 1.22
N ALA A 892 28.05 1.61 0.85
CA ALA A 892 28.23 0.44 1.72
C ALA A 892 28.75 0.83 3.11
N GLY A 893 28.23 0.19 4.15
CA GLY A 893 28.55 0.49 5.55
C GLY A 893 27.85 1.74 6.10
N THR A 894 26.93 2.34 5.38
CA THR A 894 26.03 3.41 5.86
C THR A 894 24.61 2.92 5.97
N GLU A 895 23.79 3.63 6.76
CA GLU A 895 22.35 3.37 6.90
C GLU A 895 21.56 4.68 6.87
N ILE A 896 20.38 4.66 6.29
CA ILE A 896 19.48 5.81 6.29
C ILE A 896 18.87 5.96 7.69
N LEU A 897 18.88 7.20 8.22
CA LEU A 897 18.19 7.50 9.48
C LEU A 897 16.68 7.49 9.25
N ASN A 898 16.04 6.37 9.58
CA ASN A 898 14.60 6.25 9.51
C ASN A 898 13.93 7.06 10.64
N ARG A 899 13.20 8.11 10.29
CA ARG A 899 12.53 9.03 11.23
C ARG A 899 11.35 8.40 11.97
N ALA A 900 10.78 7.33 11.47
CA ALA A 900 9.70 6.61 12.14
C ALA A 900 10.18 5.84 13.38
N LEU A 901 11.49 5.56 13.50
CA LEU A 901 12.05 4.86 14.64
C LEU A 901 12.30 5.81 15.82
N LYS A 902 11.85 5.45 17.02
CA LYS A 902 12.07 6.22 18.26
C LYS A 902 13.54 6.51 18.55
N THR A 903 14.43 5.60 18.19
CA THR A 903 15.89 5.76 18.35
C THR A 903 16.47 6.81 17.41
N SER A 904 15.90 6.99 16.22
CA SER A 904 16.34 7.98 15.24
C SER A 904 15.80 9.37 15.57
N GLN A 905 14.63 9.48 16.19
CA GLN A 905 14.03 10.75 16.62
C GLN A 905 14.94 11.51 17.58
N GLN A 906 15.57 10.86 18.56
CA GLN A 906 16.52 11.46 19.47
C GLN A 906 17.79 12.02 18.79
N ALA A 907 18.23 11.40 17.71
CA ALA A 907 19.38 11.88 16.93
C ALA A 907 19.01 13.09 16.05
N ILE A 908 17.75 13.26 15.69
CA ILE A 908 17.23 14.30 14.79
C ILE A 908 16.76 15.54 15.56
N GLU A 909 16.25 15.43 16.77
CA GLU A 909 15.86 16.57 17.61
C GLU A 909 17.01 17.57 17.87
N SER A 910 18.27 17.12 17.75
CA SER A 910 19.44 17.99 17.78
C SER A 910 19.72 18.71 16.45
N THR A 911 18.97 18.42 15.39
CA THR A 911 19.17 18.98 14.05
C THR A 911 17.78 19.25 13.43
N ASP A 912 17.22 20.45 13.67
CA ASP A 912 16.02 20.95 12.99
C ASP A 912 16.17 20.86 11.47
N VAL A 913 15.68 19.78 10.90
CA VAL A 913 15.56 19.60 9.46
C VAL A 913 14.09 19.68 9.10
N GLN A 914 13.57 20.88 9.03
CA GLN A 914 12.37 21.14 8.25
C GLN A 914 12.78 21.19 6.78
N ALA A 915 12.23 20.31 5.97
CA ALA A 915 12.23 20.52 4.53
C ALA A 915 11.30 21.74 4.29
N GLU A 916 11.89 22.91 4.08
CA GLU A 916 11.13 24.03 3.51
C GLU A 916 10.90 23.71 2.03
N VAL A 917 9.80 23.02 1.78
CA VAL A 917 9.18 23.07 0.46
C VAL A 917 8.43 24.41 0.43
N GLN A 918 8.94 25.39 -0.30
CA GLN A 918 8.19 26.61 -0.58
C GLN A 918 7.07 26.25 -1.57
N PHE A 919 5.89 26.01 -1.05
CA PHE A 919 4.69 25.87 -1.86
C PHE A 919 4.15 27.24 -2.21
N ASP A 920 3.79 27.46 -3.47
CA ASP A 920 2.99 28.62 -3.87
C ASP A 920 1.58 28.46 -3.24
N GLU A 921 1.17 29.39 -2.39
CA GLU A 921 -0.17 29.40 -1.76
C GLU A 921 -1.34 29.39 -2.77
N LYS A 922 -1.06 29.54 -4.05
CA LYS A 922 -2.03 29.51 -5.15
C LYS A 922 -2.18 28.16 -5.83
N ASP A 923 -1.32 27.18 -5.48
CA ASP A 923 -1.41 25.84 -6.03
C ASP A 923 -2.64 25.11 -5.44
N PRO A 924 -3.65 24.74 -6.26
CA PRO A 924 -4.83 24.05 -5.78
C PRO A 924 -4.53 22.67 -5.17
N PHE A 925 -3.35 22.08 -5.39
CA PHE A 925 -2.91 20.84 -4.75
C PHE A 925 -2.43 21.03 -3.31
N VAL A 926 -2.02 22.22 -2.92
CA VAL A 926 -1.52 22.52 -1.56
C VAL A 926 -2.64 22.50 -0.53
N ASN A 927 -3.86 22.85 -0.91
CA ASN A 927 -4.99 23.04 0.00
C ASN A 927 -5.94 21.85 0.16
N GLY A 928 -5.62 20.67 -0.37
CA GLY A 928 -6.56 19.58 -0.24
C GLY A 928 -5.97 18.19 -0.05
N TRP A 929 -5.15 17.66 -0.93
CA TRP A 929 -4.89 16.23 -0.98
C TRP A 929 -3.43 15.84 -1.28
N GLY A 930 -2.58 16.80 -1.59
CA GLY A 930 -1.24 16.54 -2.12
C GLY A 930 -0.16 16.25 -1.09
N TRP A 931 -0.28 16.75 0.14
CA TRP A 931 0.82 16.73 1.09
C TRP A 931 1.18 15.32 1.63
N TRP A 932 0.26 14.39 1.69
CA TRP A 932 0.52 13.03 2.17
C TRP A 932 1.01 12.06 1.08
N LEU A 933 0.93 12.44 -0.19
CA LEU A 933 1.52 11.68 -1.31
C LEU A 933 3.06 11.85 -1.40
N PHE A 934 3.63 12.83 -0.70
CA PHE A 934 5.06 13.16 -0.78
C PHE A 934 5.84 12.77 0.49
N HIS A 935 5.27 11.97 1.40
CA HIS A 935 5.72 12.02 2.77
C HIS A 935 6.63 10.93 3.25
N ASP A 936 6.76 9.80 2.65
CA ASP A 936 7.76 8.87 3.11
C ASP A 936 8.63 8.37 1.96
N PRO A 937 9.92 8.77 1.93
CA PRO A 937 10.86 8.06 1.10
C PRO A 937 10.79 6.59 1.48
N GLN A 938 10.47 5.73 0.53
CA GLN A 938 10.57 4.31 0.74
C GLN A 938 12.04 3.97 0.97
N ILE A 939 12.36 3.63 2.21
CA ILE A 939 13.69 3.13 2.57
C ILE A 939 13.63 1.64 2.31
N ARG A 940 14.36 1.18 1.29
CA ARG A 940 14.50 -0.23 0.96
C ARG A 940 15.91 -0.69 1.25
N ASP A 941 16.05 -1.95 1.61
CA ASP A 941 17.35 -2.56 1.91
C ASP A 941 17.97 -3.24 0.66
N ASP A 942 17.26 -3.22 -0.48
CA ASP A 942 17.66 -3.78 -1.78
C ASP A 942 18.09 -2.73 -2.80
#